data_3e7954e937d9363c6227eb354b86b8a2
#
_entry.id   3e7954e937d9363c6227eb354b86b8a2
#
_cell.length_a   1.000
_cell.length_b   1.000
_cell.length_c   1.000
_cell.angle_alpha   90.00
_cell.angle_beta   90.00
_cell.angle_gamma   90.00
#
_symmetry.space_group_name_H-M   'P 1'
#
loop_
_entity.id
_entity.type
_entity.pdbx_description
1 polymer ?
#
loop_
_entity_poly.entity_id
_entity_poly.type
_entity_poly.pdbx_seq_one_letter_code
_entity_poly.pdbx_strand_id
1 'polypeptide(L)'
;MARKHRHAVRTLGFLTSIALIGTLVSCSSSGTSSSGGGNAKATAPSITTQPSAQTVTAGQSATFNVVAAGTSPLSYQWQKNGTNISAATATSYSTPPTTSADNGSMFDVIVTNAAGSVTSHQASLTVSSASPPTTGGSGGSSIDVVTYHYDNMRDGQNTNELTLTPTNVNVNSFGKLGEFAVDGLVDAQPLLLSNLAIPGGTKNVLYVATEHDSIYAFDADSITTTGGTVLWHVSALLSGETTSDTRDCTQVSPEIGVTSTPVIDRARNAIYVVAMSKDSSGNYHQRIHALNLATGAEMFGGPTTVQATFPGTGDNSSNGSVVFDPKQYKERAGLLELNGTIYTTWASHCDHRPYTGWVIAYSANTLAQTSVLNLVPNGSAGATWMSGGAPGADASGNIYFIMGNGDFDTTLNASGFPANSDCGNCFAKVSSTAPLALLDYFTPLNTVSESDADTDFGSGGELLLPDVVDGSGNTRHLAVGSGKDSNIYVVDRDNMGKFNGSADNIYQLISGQLAGGVYSTPGYFNGTVYYGAVGDYIKAFPIAKGLLSLTPSSQSVQSFAYPGATPTISANGTSNGIVWVVQNSSPAVLHAYDATNLANEFYNSNQAAGGKDNFSNNKYITPTVANGKVYVGTSSSVAVFGLR
;
A
#
# COMPACT_ATOMS: atom_id res chain seq x y z
N MET A 1 -6.69 37.00 51.01
CA MET A 1 -7.50 38.25 50.94
C MET A 1 -8.47 38.13 49.79
N ALA A 2 -9.76 38.18 50.10
CA ALA A 2 -10.87 37.98 49.21
C ALA A 2 -11.14 39.18 48.32
N ARG A 3 -11.70 38.96 47.13
CA ARG A 3 -12.94 39.59 46.68
C ARG A 3 -13.52 38.91 45.44
N LYS A 4 -14.75 38.43 45.65
CA LYS A 4 -15.72 38.01 44.64
C LYS A 4 -16.26 39.24 43.91
N HIS A 5 -16.66 39.09 42.63
CA HIS A 5 -17.89 39.71 42.14
C HIS A 5 -18.56 38.81 41.10
N ARG A 6 -19.83 38.48 41.37
CA ARG A 6 -20.81 37.86 40.46
C ARG A 6 -21.60 38.98 39.75
N HIS A 7 -22.06 38.68 38.51
CA HIS A 7 -23.37 39.06 37.94
C HIS A 7 -23.52 38.27 36.66
N ALA A 8 -24.41 37.35 36.50
CA ALA A 8 -25.87 37.31 36.40
C ALA A 8 -26.38 37.71 35.00
N VAL A 9 -26.73 36.67 34.22
CA VAL A 9 -27.92 36.43 33.37
C VAL A 9 -28.56 37.60 32.60
N ARG A 10 -28.70 37.43 31.27
CA ARG A 10 -29.97 37.63 30.57
C ARG A 10 -29.99 36.95 29.19
N THR A 11 -30.93 36.03 29.05
CA THR A 11 -31.49 35.45 27.84
C THR A 11 -32.26 36.50 27.03
N LEU A 12 -32.13 36.52 25.70
CA LEU A 12 -33.17 37.04 24.82
C LEU A 12 -33.13 36.30 23.48
N GLY A 13 -34.22 35.57 23.21
CA GLY A 13 -34.45 34.93 21.93
C GLY A 13 -35.04 35.93 20.93
N PHE A 14 -34.71 35.74 19.66
CA PHE A 14 -35.47 36.34 18.56
C PHE A 14 -35.81 35.27 17.52
N LEU A 15 -37.10 34.95 17.46
CA LEU A 15 -37.76 34.33 16.32
C LEU A 15 -37.97 35.40 15.24
N THR A 16 -37.54 35.14 14.02
CA THR A 16 -38.00 35.88 12.84
C THR A 16 -38.67 34.92 11.87
N SER A 17 -39.97 34.99 11.84
CA SER A 17 -40.84 34.40 10.81
C SER A 17 -40.78 35.27 9.56
N ILE A 18 -40.56 34.68 8.38
CA ILE A 18 -40.75 35.35 7.09
C ILE A 18 -42.04 34.80 6.48
N ALA A 19 -43.01 35.68 6.35
CA ALA A 19 -44.28 35.44 5.67
C ALA A 19 -44.11 35.66 4.15
N LEU A 20 -44.57 34.70 3.38
CA LEU A 20 -44.67 34.80 1.92
C LEU A 20 -46.04 35.35 1.55
N ILE A 21 -46.09 36.51 0.92
CA ILE A 21 -47.30 37.15 0.42
C ILE A 21 -47.62 36.58 -0.94
N GLY A 22 -48.73 35.86 -1.07
CA GLY A 22 -49.31 35.44 -2.34
C GLY A 22 -50.28 36.51 -2.85
N THR A 23 -50.07 36.97 -4.06
CA THR A 23 -51.04 37.82 -4.76
C THR A 23 -52.04 36.95 -5.52
N LEU A 24 -53.27 37.03 -5.11
CA LEU A 24 -54.44 36.54 -5.82
C LEU A 24 -54.82 37.51 -6.95
N VAL A 25 -54.88 37.04 -8.18
CA VAL A 25 -55.62 37.71 -9.25
C VAL A 25 -56.84 36.85 -9.54
N SER A 26 -57.99 37.34 -9.22
CA SER A 26 -59.29 36.80 -9.63
C SER A 26 -59.71 37.40 -10.96
N CYS A 27 -60.10 36.55 -11.92
CA CYS A 27 -60.94 36.98 -13.02
C CYS A 27 -62.04 35.94 -13.23
N SER A 28 -63.23 36.33 -13.01
CA SER A 28 -64.46 35.59 -13.27
C SER A 28 -64.92 35.79 -14.74
N SER A 29 -65.31 34.74 -15.44
CA SER A 29 -66.46 34.76 -16.32
C SER A 29 -66.90 33.36 -16.72
N SER A 30 -68.15 33.17 -16.62
CA SER A 30 -69.07 32.08 -16.92
C SER A 30 -68.96 31.53 -18.36
N GLY A 31 -69.09 30.20 -18.47
CA GLY A 31 -69.32 29.51 -19.75
C GLY A 31 -69.55 28.03 -19.52
N THR A 32 -70.82 27.63 -19.41
CA THR A 32 -71.26 26.24 -19.42
C THR A 32 -71.02 25.57 -20.76
N SER A 33 -70.33 24.44 -20.77
CA SER A 33 -70.58 23.35 -21.71
C SER A 33 -70.07 22.03 -21.15
N SER A 34 -70.97 21.12 -20.94
CA SER A 34 -70.75 19.73 -20.60
C SER A 34 -70.08 19.00 -21.76
N SER A 35 -68.91 18.40 -21.49
CA SER A 35 -68.42 17.29 -22.33
C SER A 35 -67.76 16.27 -21.41
N GLY A 36 -68.23 15.01 -21.54
CA GLY A 36 -67.84 13.90 -20.70
C GLY A 36 -66.35 13.67 -20.65
N GLY A 37 -65.78 13.79 -19.46
CA GLY A 37 -64.41 13.32 -19.16
C GLY A 37 -64.43 11.82 -19.05
N GLY A 38 -64.10 11.14 -20.16
CA GLY A 38 -63.69 9.74 -20.08
C GLY A 38 -62.46 9.67 -19.21
N ASN A 39 -62.55 9.03 -18.02
CA ASN A 39 -61.38 8.64 -17.23
C ASN A 39 -60.48 7.81 -18.14
N ALA A 40 -59.41 8.40 -18.64
CA ALA A 40 -58.39 7.65 -19.33
C ALA A 40 -57.87 6.61 -18.33
N LYS A 41 -58.14 5.36 -18.58
CA LYS A 41 -57.70 4.24 -17.74
C LYS A 41 -56.17 4.29 -17.65
N ALA A 42 -55.65 4.38 -16.44
CA ALA A 42 -54.19 4.40 -16.23
C ALA A 42 -53.56 3.17 -16.85
N THR A 43 -52.50 3.35 -17.62
CA THR A 43 -51.76 2.27 -18.25
C THR A 43 -50.76 1.71 -17.22
N ALA A 44 -50.80 0.38 -17.01
CA ALA A 44 -49.87 -0.31 -16.11
C ALA A 44 -48.41 -0.12 -16.57
N PRO A 45 -47.44 -0.17 -15.65
CA PRO A 45 -46.04 -0.04 -16.03
C PRO A 45 -45.58 -1.22 -16.89
N SER A 46 -44.69 -0.95 -17.83
CA SER A 46 -43.99 -1.96 -18.64
C SER A 46 -42.50 -1.58 -18.69
N ILE A 47 -41.61 -2.58 -18.64
CA ILE A 47 -40.17 -2.34 -18.73
C ILE A 47 -39.75 -2.41 -20.20
N THR A 48 -39.21 -1.30 -20.71
CA THR A 48 -38.74 -1.17 -22.09
C THR A 48 -37.26 -1.47 -22.26
N THR A 49 -36.46 -1.26 -21.19
CA THR A 49 -35.06 -1.69 -21.14
C THR A 49 -34.82 -2.43 -19.83
N GLN A 50 -34.41 -3.67 -19.93
CA GLN A 50 -34.10 -4.54 -18.79
C GLN A 50 -32.73 -4.21 -18.20
N PRO A 51 -32.54 -4.37 -16.89
CA PRO A 51 -31.20 -4.34 -16.29
C PRO A 51 -30.30 -5.39 -16.93
N SER A 52 -29.05 -5.04 -17.23
CA SER A 52 -28.05 -5.94 -17.80
C SER A 52 -27.12 -6.49 -16.73
N ALA A 53 -26.63 -7.71 -16.95
CA ALA A 53 -25.58 -8.30 -16.12
C ALA A 53 -24.35 -7.38 -16.04
N GLN A 54 -23.75 -7.32 -14.88
CA GLN A 54 -22.55 -6.53 -14.62
C GLN A 54 -21.40 -7.43 -14.20
N THR A 55 -20.20 -7.09 -14.65
CA THR A 55 -18.95 -7.72 -14.19
C THR A 55 -18.03 -6.61 -13.69
N VAL A 56 -17.63 -6.70 -12.44
CA VAL A 56 -16.72 -5.74 -11.78
C VAL A 56 -15.65 -6.50 -11.01
N THR A 57 -14.54 -5.83 -10.72
CA THR A 57 -13.54 -6.37 -9.79
C THR A 57 -13.98 -6.03 -8.36
N ALA A 58 -13.63 -6.88 -7.39
CA ALA A 58 -13.86 -6.60 -5.97
C ALA A 58 -13.29 -5.21 -5.60
N GLY A 59 -14.06 -4.43 -4.85
CA GLY A 59 -13.77 -3.03 -4.55
C GLY A 59 -14.39 -2.02 -5.52
N GLN A 60 -14.87 -2.45 -6.69
CA GLN A 60 -15.58 -1.58 -7.64
C GLN A 60 -17.10 -1.63 -7.41
N SER A 61 -17.80 -0.53 -7.73
CA SER A 61 -19.27 -0.48 -7.71
C SER A 61 -19.84 -0.91 -9.06
N ALA A 62 -20.92 -1.69 -9.03
CA ALA A 62 -21.69 -2.09 -10.21
C ALA A 62 -22.95 -1.23 -10.32
N THR A 63 -23.30 -0.75 -11.55
CA THR A 63 -24.48 0.08 -11.77
C THR A 63 -25.47 -0.63 -12.69
N PHE A 64 -26.72 -0.77 -12.21
CA PHE A 64 -27.83 -1.34 -12.92
C PHE A 64 -28.82 -0.22 -13.30
N ASN A 65 -29.34 -0.27 -14.52
CA ASN A 65 -30.26 0.73 -15.05
C ASN A 65 -31.53 0.05 -15.58
N VAL A 66 -32.67 0.73 -15.48
CA VAL A 66 -33.95 0.30 -16.04
C VAL A 66 -34.62 1.46 -16.76
N VAL A 67 -35.32 1.16 -17.88
CA VAL A 67 -36.24 2.11 -18.51
C VAL A 67 -37.64 1.49 -18.51
N ALA A 68 -38.60 2.24 -18.00
CA ALA A 68 -39.99 1.81 -17.92
C ALA A 68 -40.94 2.85 -18.54
N ALA A 69 -42.05 2.38 -19.11
CA ALA A 69 -43.15 3.17 -19.63
C ALA A 69 -44.44 2.85 -18.88
N GLY A 70 -45.36 3.82 -18.81
CA GLY A 70 -46.66 3.69 -18.12
C GLY A 70 -47.20 5.03 -17.73
N THR A 71 -48.42 5.08 -17.15
CA THR A 71 -48.97 6.34 -16.66
C THR A 71 -48.24 6.81 -15.39
N SER A 72 -47.71 8.04 -15.41
CA SER A 72 -47.01 8.63 -14.28
C SER A 72 -47.94 8.91 -13.10
N PRO A 73 -47.40 8.90 -11.81
CA PRO A 73 -46.00 8.66 -11.49
C PRO A 73 -45.63 7.18 -11.47
N LEU A 74 -44.41 6.86 -11.89
CA LEU A 74 -43.78 5.56 -11.71
C LEU A 74 -42.89 5.57 -10.47
N SER A 75 -43.02 4.54 -9.63
CA SER A 75 -42.14 4.31 -8.49
C SER A 75 -41.30 3.06 -8.72
N TYR A 76 -40.08 3.04 -8.20
CA TYR A 76 -39.10 1.97 -8.37
C TYR A 76 -38.68 1.42 -7.01
N GLN A 77 -38.37 0.13 -6.93
CA GLN A 77 -37.77 -0.51 -5.77
C GLN A 77 -36.83 -1.59 -6.25
N TRP A 78 -35.52 -1.37 -6.09
CA TRP A 78 -34.51 -2.37 -6.41
C TRP A 78 -34.44 -3.45 -5.33
N GLN A 79 -34.12 -4.67 -5.77
CA GLN A 79 -33.94 -5.86 -4.93
C GLN A 79 -32.60 -6.50 -5.21
N LYS A 80 -32.00 -7.11 -4.17
CA LYS A 80 -30.84 -8.00 -4.25
C LYS A 80 -31.28 -9.38 -3.75
N ASN A 81 -31.15 -10.40 -4.58
CA ASN A 81 -31.56 -11.79 -4.28
C ASN A 81 -33.01 -11.87 -3.76
N GLY A 82 -33.93 -11.07 -4.35
CA GLY A 82 -35.33 -11.02 -3.98
C GLY A 82 -35.65 -10.19 -2.72
N THR A 83 -34.65 -9.55 -2.10
CA THR A 83 -34.83 -8.69 -0.91
C THR A 83 -34.70 -7.22 -1.30
N ASN A 84 -35.65 -6.39 -0.84
CA ASN A 84 -35.64 -4.95 -1.10
C ASN A 84 -34.39 -4.27 -0.54
N ILE A 85 -33.71 -3.48 -1.38
CA ILE A 85 -32.59 -2.64 -0.99
C ILE A 85 -33.14 -1.32 -0.44
N SER A 86 -32.79 -0.99 0.79
CA SER A 86 -33.26 0.24 1.46
C SER A 86 -32.88 1.49 0.64
N ALA A 87 -33.85 2.40 0.44
CA ALA A 87 -33.69 3.66 -0.27
C ALA A 87 -33.31 3.54 -1.79
N ALA A 88 -33.28 2.36 -2.36
CA ALA A 88 -32.98 2.15 -3.79
C ALA A 88 -34.24 2.32 -4.65
N THR A 89 -34.67 3.57 -4.87
CA THR A 89 -35.96 3.94 -5.50
C THR A 89 -35.81 4.77 -6.78
N ALA A 90 -34.60 4.85 -7.34
CA ALA A 90 -34.35 5.55 -8.61
C ALA A 90 -34.40 4.59 -9.83
N THR A 91 -34.34 5.14 -11.03
CA THR A 91 -34.24 4.38 -12.30
C THR A 91 -32.91 3.66 -12.47
N SER A 92 -31.94 3.94 -11.60
CA SER A 92 -30.65 3.26 -11.52
C SER A 92 -30.32 2.92 -10.08
N TYR A 93 -29.53 1.85 -9.91
CA TYR A 93 -28.96 1.46 -8.63
C TYR A 93 -27.48 1.15 -8.79
N SER A 94 -26.64 1.77 -7.96
CA SER A 94 -25.21 1.45 -7.86
C SER A 94 -24.94 0.76 -6.52
N THR A 95 -24.25 -0.37 -6.57
CA THR A 95 -23.85 -1.07 -5.33
C THR A 95 -22.83 -0.22 -4.55
N PRO A 96 -22.72 -0.41 -3.25
CA PRO A 96 -21.46 -0.10 -2.55
C PRO A 96 -20.27 -0.79 -3.25
N PRO A 97 -19.02 -0.44 -2.94
CA PRO A 97 -17.85 -1.21 -3.38
C PRO A 97 -18.09 -2.70 -3.11
N THR A 98 -17.98 -3.52 -4.17
CA THR A 98 -18.34 -4.94 -4.10
C THR A 98 -17.25 -5.76 -3.41
N THR A 99 -17.65 -6.83 -2.76
CA THR A 99 -16.76 -7.84 -2.18
C THR A 99 -16.90 -9.17 -2.92
N SER A 100 -16.01 -10.13 -2.68
CA SER A 100 -16.14 -11.49 -3.25
C SER A 100 -17.44 -12.19 -2.83
N ALA A 101 -18.02 -11.82 -1.68
CA ALA A 101 -19.31 -12.34 -1.22
C ALA A 101 -20.50 -11.86 -2.06
N ASP A 102 -20.34 -10.78 -2.83
CA ASP A 102 -21.37 -10.27 -3.75
C ASP A 102 -21.39 -11.01 -5.08
N ASN A 103 -20.39 -11.87 -5.36
CA ASN A 103 -20.33 -12.64 -6.59
C ASN A 103 -21.53 -13.60 -6.72
N GLY A 104 -22.17 -13.58 -7.89
CA GLY A 104 -23.37 -14.37 -8.16
C GLY A 104 -24.67 -13.73 -7.65
N SER A 105 -24.64 -12.55 -7.00
CA SER A 105 -25.85 -11.83 -6.59
C SER A 105 -26.70 -11.45 -7.79
N MET A 106 -28.03 -11.55 -7.63
CA MET A 106 -29.03 -11.21 -8.65
C MET A 106 -29.74 -9.90 -8.27
N PHE A 107 -29.87 -8.99 -9.23
CA PHE A 107 -30.54 -7.70 -9.06
C PHE A 107 -31.73 -7.59 -9.99
N ASP A 108 -32.87 -7.15 -9.45
CA ASP A 108 -34.07 -6.80 -10.20
C ASP A 108 -34.72 -5.54 -9.63
N VAL A 109 -35.71 -5.00 -10.35
CA VAL A 109 -36.43 -3.80 -9.92
C VAL A 109 -37.93 -3.99 -10.12
N ILE A 110 -38.71 -3.62 -9.10
CA ILE A 110 -40.17 -3.55 -9.18
C ILE A 110 -40.54 -2.12 -9.56
N VAL A 111 -41.28 -1.97 -10.65
CA VAL A 111 -41.84 -0.69 -11.12
C VAL A 111 -43.31 -0.69 -10.88
N THR A 112 -43.87 0.33 -10.21
CA THR A 112 -45.29 0.39 -9.78
C THR A 112 -45.90 1.74 -10.15
N ASN A 113 -47.18 1.71 -10.52
CA ASN A 113 -48.05 2.89 -10.60
C ASN A 113 -49.46 2.55 -10.14
N ALA A 114 -50.40 3.50 -10.27
CA ALA A 114 -51.81 3.31 -9.85
C ALA A 114 -52.55 2.16 -10.61
N ALA A 115 -52.06 1.69 -11.73
CA ALA A 115 -52.65 0.62 -12.54
C ALA A 115 -52.04 -0.75 -12.29
N GLY A 116 -50.95 -0.87 -11.54
CA GLY A 116 -50.30 -2.14 -11.21
C GLY A 116 -48.79 -2.05 -11.07
N SER A 117 -48.12 -3.20 -11.06
CA SER A 117 -46.66 -3.33 -10.97
C SER A 117 -46.11 -4.33 -11.97
N VAL A 118 -44.85 -4.19 -12.32
CA VAL A 118 -44.06 -5.12 -13.12
C VAL A 118 -42.67 -5.28 -12.51
N THR A 119 -42.14 -6.49 -12.51
CA THR A 119 -40.76 -6.78 -12.06
C THR A 119 -39.87 -7.03 -13.29
N SER A 120 -38.66 -6.52 -13.27
CA SER A 120 -37.68 -6.77 -14.33
C SER A 120 -37.19 -8.22 -14.34
N HIS A 121 -36.49 -8.58 -15.41
CA HIS A 121 -35.61 -9.76 -15.38
C HIS A 121 -34.49 -9.54 -14.38
N GLN A 122 -33.97 -10.63 -13.81
CA GLN A 122 -32.81 -10.59 -12.96
C GLN A 122 -31.53 -10.34 -13.75
N ALA A 123 -30.71 -9.42 -13.29
CA ALA A 123 -29.37 -9.15 -13.80
C ALA A 123 -28.34 -9.70 -12.82
N SER A 124 -27.43 -10.55 -13.29
CA SER A 124 -26.38 -11.12 -12.45
C SER A 124 -25.23 -10.14 -12.24
N LEU A 125 -24.67 -10.16 -11.04
CA LEU A 125 -23.42 -9.51 -10.70
C LEU A 125 -22.31 -10.56 -10.64
N THR A 126 -21.29 -10.43 -11.48
CA THR A 126 -20.05 -11.18 -11.37
C THR A 126 -19.02 -10.30 -10.71
N VAL A 127 -18.51 -10.70 -9.55
CA VAL A 127 -17.40 -10.04 -8.90
C VAL A 127 -16.18 -10.94 -9.06
N SER A 128 -15.25 -10.49 -9.91
CA SER A 128 -13.93 -11.11 -9.98
C SER A 128 -13.18 -10.76 -8.71
N SER A 129 -12.51 -11.72 -8.08
CA SER A 129 -11.48 -11.38 -7.11
C SER A 129 -10.55 -10.36 -7.79
N ALA A 130 -10.10 -9.36 -7.06
CA ALA A 130 -8.97 -8.56 -7.51
C ALA A 130 -7.78 -9.53 -7.58
N SER A 131 -7.63 -10.19 -8.71
CA SER A 131 -6.37 -10.78 -9.08
C SER A 131 -5.43 -9.62 -9.36
N PRO A 132 -4.15 -9.69 -9.01
CA PRO A 132 -3.17 -8.81 -9.61
C PRO A 132 -3.43 -8.81 -11.12
N PRO A 133 -3.27 -7.69 -11.85
CA PRO A 133 -3.75 -7.54 -13.21
C PRO A 133 -3.14 -8.60 -14.13
N THR A 134 -3.90 -9.65 -14.43
CA THR A 134 -3.58 -10.58 -15.49
C THR A 134 -4.13 -10.00 -16.79
N THR A 135 -3.30 -9.29 -17.52
CA THR A 135 -3.59 -8.98 -18.92
C THR A 135 -3.47 -10.26 -19.73
N GLY A 136 -4.59 -10.77 -20.22
CA GLY A 136 -4.61 -11.89 -21.14
C GLY A 136 -3.86 -11.55 -22.44
N GLY A 137 -2.76 -12.26 -22.68
CA GLY A 137 -2.06 -12.35 -23.94
C GLY A 137 -1.47 -13.75 -24.06
N SER A 138 -1.82 -14.49 -25.10
CA SER A 138 -1.25 -15.78 -25.46
C SER A 138 0.27 -15.70 -25.60
N GLY A 139 0.99 -16.37 -24.71
CA GLY A 139 2.43 -16.59 -24.84
C GLY A 139 3.20 -16.17 -23.61
N GLY A 140 3.60 -17.12 -22.75
CA GLY A 140 4.50 -16.93 -21.61
C GLY A 140 3.90 -16.02 -20.52
N SER A 141 3.73 -16.53 -19.32
CA SER A 141 3.23 -15.73 -18.18
C SER A 141 4.14 -14.52 -17.96
N SER A 142 3.70 -13.32 -18.39
CA SER A 142 4.37 -12.07 -18.11
C SER A 142 3.75 -11.45 -16.86
N ILE A 143 4.58 -11.07 -15.89
CA ILE A 143 4.13 -10.45 -14.65
C ILE A 143 4.58 -9.00 -14.56
N ASP A 144 3.71 -8.13 -14.05
CA ASP A 144 4.06 -6.78 -13.66
C ASP A 144 4.43 -6.74 -12.17
N VAL A 145 5.48 -6.02 -11.83
CA VAL A 145 5.87 -5.68 -10.45
C VAL A 145 5.73 -4.18 -10.32
N VAL A 146 4.60 -3.74 -9.78
CA VAL A 146 4.18 -2.32 -9.81
C VAL A 146 4.38 -1.59 -8.48
N THR A 147 4.74 -2.32 -7.43
CA THR A 147 4.92 -1.80 -6.06
C THR A 147 5.89 -2.70 -5.28
N TYR A 148 6.34 -2.22 -4.14
CA TYR A 148 7.15 -3.00 -3.22
C TYR A 148 6.48 -4.33 -2.85
N HIS A 149 7.25 -5.43 -2.85
CA HIS A 149 6.79 -6.79 -2.52
C HIS A 149 5.58 -7.25 -3.34
N TYR A 150 5.49 -6.83 -4.62
CA TYR A 150 4.55 -7.24 -5.67
C TYR A 150 3.12 -6.71 -5.53
N ASP A 151 2.57 -6.60 -4.33
CA ASP A 151 1.18 -6.20 -4.10
C ASP A 151 1.00 -5.34 -2.83
N ASN A 152 -0.22 -4.93 -2.56
CA ASN A 152 -0.54 -4.13 -1.38
C ASN A 152 -0.66 -4.95 -0.09
N MET A 153 -0.63 -6.27 -0.13
CA MET A 153 -0.50 -7.12 1.07
C MET A 153 0.95 -7.26 1.52
N ARG A 154 1.91 -6.89 0.68
CA ARG A 154 3.36 -6.99 0.93
C ARG A 154 3.82 -8.42 1.14
N ASP A 155 3.17 -9.37 0.44
CA ASP A 155 3.43 -10.80 0.64
C ASP A 155 4.76 -11.29 0.05
N GLY A 156 5.36 -10.53 -0.87
CA GLY A 156 6.69 -10.80 -1.41
C GLY A 156 6.73 -12.00 -2.35
N GLN A 157 5.59 -12.42 -2.94
CA GLN A 157 5.54 -13.59 -3.79
C GLN A 157 5.15 -13.27 -5.24
N ASN A 158 5.84 -13.91 -6.18
CA ASN A 158 5.44 -14.07 -7.56
C ASN A 158 5.01 -15.52 -7.83
N THR A 159 3.73 -15.80 -7.77
CA THR A 159 3.18 -17.14 -8.01
C THR A 159 2.95 -17.48 -9.48
N ASN A 160 3.36 -16.60 -10.40
CA ASN A 160 3.24 -16.79 -11.85
C ASN A 160 4.61 -16.94 -12.54
N GLU A 161 5.68 -17.28 -11.81
CA GLU A 161 6.98 -17.54 -12.38
C GLU A 161 7.04 -18.97 -12.92
N LEU A 162 7.06 -19.09 -14.25
CA LEU A 162 7.03 -20.38 -14.95
C LEU A 162 8.41 -20.83 -15.46
N THR A 163 9.37 -19.91 -15.50
CA THR A 163 10.68 -20.13 -16.11
C THR A 163 11.71 -20.63 -15.11
N LEU A 164 11.79 -19.97 -13.94
CA LEU A 164 12.73 -20.35 -12.88
C LEU A 164 12.13 -21.44 -12.00
N THR A 165 12.81 -22.58 -11.96
CA THR A 165 12.34 -23.77 -11.23
C THR A 165 13.45 -24.35 -10.37
N PRO A 166 13.15 -25.14 -9.34
CA PRO A 166 14.15 -25.84 -8.53
C PRO A 166 15.15 -26.69 -9.35
N THR A 167 14.75 -27.14 -10.54
CA THR A 167 15.58 -28.00 -11.38
C THR A 167 16.55 -27.22 -12.25
N ASN A 168 16.24 -25.99 -12.65
CA ASN A 168 17.09 -25.19 -13.54
C ASN A 168 17.81 -24.02 -12.85
N VAL A 169 17.43 -23.67 -11.61
CA VAL A 169 18.14 -22.70 -10.78
C VAL A 169 19.31 -23.42 -10.08
N ASN A 170 20.43 -23.54 -10.79
CA ASN A 170 21.67 -24.16 -10.30
C ASN A 170 22.87 -23.55 -11.04
N VAL A 171 24.07 -23.72 -10.49
CA VAL A 171 25.32 -23.10 -11.02
C VAL A 171 25.63 -23.41 -12.48
N ASN A 172 25.11 -24.50 -13.05
CA ASN A 172 25.37 -24.89 -14.42
C ASN A 172 24.45 -24.22 -15.44
N SER A 173 23.25 -23.86 -15.05
CA SER A 173 22.19 -23.35 -15.94
C SER A 173 21.70 -21.95 -15.59
N PHE A 174 22.00 -21.45 -14.37
CA PHE A 174 21.59 -20.15 -13.88
C PHE A 174 22.79 -19.31 -13.44
N GLY A 175 22.69 -17.98 -13.52
CA GLY A 175 23.72 -17.06 -13.05
C GLY A 175 23.55 -15.65 -13.58
N LYS A 176 24.54 -14.78 -13.31
CA LYS A 176 24.51 -13.38 -13.74
C LYS A 176 24.57 -13.28 -15.26
N LEU A 177 23.59 -12.59 -15.85
CA LEU A 177 23.53 -12.29 -17.29
C LEU A 177 24.25 -10.98 -17.63
N GLY A 178 24.25 -10.02 -16.71
CA GLY A 178 24.87 -8.71 -16.87
C GLY A 178 24.39 -7.73 -15.79
N GLU A 179 24.64 -6.44 -16.02
CA GLU A 179 24.23 -5.37 -15.13
C GLU A 179 23.72 -4.18 -15.94
N PHE A 180 22.62 -3.56 -15.50
CA PHE A 180 22.20 -2.23 -15.95
C PHE A 180 22.93 -1.21 -15.11
N ALA A 181 23.88 -0.49 -15.70
CA ALA A 181 24.62 0.56 -15.01
C ALA A 181 23.73 1.79 -14.72
N VAL A 182 23.87 2.35 -13.53
CA VAL A 182 23.21 3.58 -13.08
C VAL A 182 24.22 4.48 -12.36
N ASP A 183 23.81 5.70 -12.03
CA ASP A 183 24.66 6.77 -11.49
C ASP A 183 24.69 6.86 -9.96
N GLY A 184 23.96 6.01 -9.23
CA GLY A 184 23.89 6.05 -7.77
C GLY A 184 23.50 4.72 -7.15
N LEU A 185 23.40 4.70 -5.82
CA LEU A 185 22.88 3.56 -5.05
C LEU A 185 21.44 3.24 -5.48
N VAL A 186 21.11 1.96 -5.59
CA VAL A 186 19.75 1.47 -5.86
C VAL A 186 19.18 0.88 -4.56
N ASP A 187 18.63 1.73 -3.69
CA ASP A 187 17.97 1.33 -2.45
C ASP A 187 16.51 0.91 -2.69
N ALA A 188 15.86 1.57 -3.64
CA ALA A 188 14.52 1.24 -4.09
C ALA A 188 14.45 -0.13 -4.77
N GLN A 189 13.42 -0.92 -4.50
CA GLN A 189 13.18 -2.17 -5.24
C GLN A 189 12.97 -1.86 -6.73
N PRO A 190 13.69 -2.49 -7.66
CA PRO A 190 13.44 -2.34 -9.10
C PRO A 190 12.03 -2.83 -9.47
N LEU A 191 11.28 -2.05 -10.24
CA LEU A 191 9.93 -2.38 -10.69
C LEU A 191 9.93 -2.81 -12.16
N LEU A 192 8.95 -3.63 -12.55
CA LEU A 192 8.91 -4.17 -13.91
C LEU A 192 7.50 -4.12 -14.48
N LEU A 193 7.38 -3.63 -15.70
CA LEU A 193 6.17 -3.76 -16.50
C LEU A 193 6.43 -4.62 -17.74
N SER A 194 5.55 -5.57 -17.95
CA SER A 194 5.56 -6.43 -19.12
C SER A 194 4.72 -5.83 -20.24
N ASN A 195 5.18 -6.00 -21.49
CA ASN A 195 4.44 -5.62 -22.69
C ASN A 195 3.91 -4.17 -22.67
N LEU A 196 4.75 -3.22 -22.24
CA LEU A 196 4.42 -1.81 -22.30
C LEU A 196 4.61 -1.26 -23.71
N ALA A 197 3.62 -0.54 -24.22
CA ALA A 197 3.75 0.21 -25.47
C ALA A 197 4.59 1.47 -25.23
N ILE A 198 5.71 1.58 -25.93
CA ILE A 198 6.64 2.70 -25.88
C ILE A 198 6.95 3.20 -27.31
N PRO A 199 7.55 4.38 -27.49
CA PRO A 199 8.06 4.76 -28.80
C PRO A 199 9.02 3.70 -29.35
N GLY A 200 8.72 3.20 -30.54
CA GLY A 200 9.51 2.14 -31.19
C GLY A 200 9.05 0.70 -30.97
N GLY A 201 7.94 0.46 -30.24
CA GLY A 201 7.32 -0.87 -30.11
C GLY A 201 6.89 -1.22 -28.70
N THR A 202 6.63 -2.51 -28.48
CA THR A 202 6.25 -3.05 -27.17
C THR A 202 7.47 -3.64 -26.48
N LYS A 203 7.67 -3.36 -25.19
CA LYS A 203 8.83 -3.79 -24.41
C LYS A 203 8.43 -4.28 -23.02
N ASN A 204 9.24 -5.17 -22.45
CA ASN A 204 9.30 -5.37 -21.01
C ASN A 204 10.23 -4.29 -20.44
N VAL A 205 9.74 -3.48 -19.50
CA VAL A 205 10.46 -2.29 -19.03
C VAL A 205 10.79 -2.42 -17.55
N LEU A 206 12.07 -2.33 -17.23
CA LEU A 206 12.59 -2.28 -15.86
C LEU A 206 12.77 -0.81 -15.46
N TYR A 207 12.11 -0.39 -14.37
CA TYR A 207 12.26 0.93 -13.77
C TYR A 207 13.17 0.87 -12.57
N VAL A 208 14.12 1.81 -12.51
CA VAL A 208 15.13 1.89 -11.47
C VAL A 208 15.24 3.33 -11.01
N ALA A 209 15.15 3.57 -9.70
CA ALA A 209 15.41 4.86 -9.09
C ALA A 209 16.69 4.79 -8.24
N THR A 210 17.42 5.91 -8.17
CA THR A 210 18.73 5.97 -7.50
C THR A 210 18.78 7.07 -6.46
N GLU A 211 19.70 6.94 -5.53
CA GLU A 211 20.03 8.01 -4.59
C GLU A 211 20.69 9.24 -5.26
N HIS A 212 20.98 9.16 -6.56
CA HIS A 212 21.40 10.30 -7.38
C HIS A 212 20.21 11.09 -7.98
N ASP A 213 19.00 10.91 -7.46
CA ASP A 213 17.77 11.51 -7.99
C ASP A 213 17.52 11.18 -9.47
N SER A 214 18.02 10.05 -9.94
CA SER A 214 17.83 9.58 -11.30
C SER A 214 16.78 8.48 -11.38
N ILE A 215 15.92 8.55 -12.39
CA ILE A 215 14.95 7.51 -12.71
C ILE A 215 15.23 7.00 -14.12
N TYR A 216 15.45 5.68 -14.22
CA TYR A 216 15.74 4.97 -15.45
C TYR A 216 14.60 4.06 -15.85
N ALA A 217 14.39 3.93 -17.17
CA ALA A 217 13.65 2.83 -17.77
C ALA A 217 14.58 2.07 -18.72
N PHE A 218 14.75 0.79 -18.49
CA PHE A 218 15.56 -0.11 -19.33
C PHE A 218 14.68 -1.08 -20.10
N ASP A 219 15.10 -1.45 -21.31
CA ASP A 219 14.59 -2.64 -22.00
C ASP A 219 15.06 -3.88 -21.22
N ALA A 220 14.19 -4.49 -20.43
CA ALA A 220 14.50 -5.60 -19.54
C ALA A 220 15.00 -6.85 -20.27
N ASP A 221 14.75 -6.96 -21.58
CA ASP A 221 15.18 -8.10 -22.41
C ASP A 221 16.47 -7.83 -23.17
N SER A 222 17.00 -6.60 -23.11
CA SER A 222 18.23 -6.22 -23.81
C SER A 222 19.52 -6.54 -23.05
N ILE A 223 19.44 -7.14 -21.85
CA ILE A 223 20.61 -7.36 -20.99
C ILE A 223 21.62 -8.29 -21.65
N THR A 224 22.88 -7.89 -21.60
CA THR A 224 24.05 -8.67 -22.04
C THR A 224 25.17 -8.51 -21.03
N THR A 225 26.26 -9.25 -21.20
CA THR A 225 27.46 -9.13 -20.34
C THR A 225 28.12 -7.75 -20.37
N THR A 226 27.79 -6.91 -21.35
CA THR A 226 28.30 -5.53 -21.50
C THR A 226 27.26 -4.45 -21.14
N GLY A 227 26.13 -4.83 -20.58
CA GLY A 227 25.03 -3.93 -20.21
C GLY A 227 23.76 -4.13 -21.04
N GLY A 228 22.84 -3.19 -20.95
CA GLY A 228 21.55 -3.23 -21.65
C GLY A 228 21.12 -1.85 -22.13
N THR A 229 19.97 -1.76 -22.79
CA THR A 229 19.47 -0.57 -23.45
C THR A 229 18.67 0.31 -22.48
N VAL A 230 19.08 1.56 -22.33
CA VAL A 230 18.29 2.63 -21.69
C VAL A 230 17.22 3.09 -22.68
N LEU A 231 15.95 3.03 -22.27
CA LEU A 231 14.82 3.55 -23.04
C LEU A 231 14.63 5.03 -22.79
N TRP A 232 14.70 5.43 -21.53
CA TRP A 232 14.76 6.82 -21.11
C TRP A 232 15.43 6.93 -19.72
N HIS A 233 15.96 8.12 -19.46
CA HIS A 233 16.55 8.52 -18.19
C HIS A 233 16.17 9.97 -17.91
N VAL A 234 15.76 10.27 -16.69
CA VAL A 234 15.44 11.61 -16.22
C VAL A 234 15.98 11.83 -14.82
N SER A 235 16.32 13.08 -14.51
CA SER A 235 16.66 13.50 -13.15
C SER A 235 15.45 14.17 -12.49
N ALA A 236 15.21 13.87 -11.22
CA ALA A 236 14.22 14.54 -10.39
C ALA A 236 14.71 15.89 -9.83
N LEU A 237 15.98 16.24 -10.03
CA LEU A 237 16.56 17.52 -9.61
C LEU A 237 16.02 18.66 -10.46
N LEU A 238 15.63 19.74 -9.82
CA LEU A 238 15.35 21.00 -10.52
C LEU A 238 16.64 21.77 -10.83
N SER A 239 16.54 22.71 -11.75
CA SER A 239 17.72 23.51 -12.17
C SER A 239 18.38 24.23 -10.99
N GLY A 240 19.66 23.96 -10.78
CA GLY A 240 20.47 24.54 -9.71
C GLY A 240 20.41 23.77 -8.39
N GLU A 241 19.78 22.60 -8.36
CA GLU A 241 19.79 21.69 -7.21
C GLU A 241 20.82 20.57 -7.35
N THR A 242 21.14 19.96 -6.25
CA THR A 242 21.93 18.74 -6.11
C THR A 242 21.14 17.73 -5.29
N THR A 243 21.58 16.48 -5.27
CA THR A 243 21.15 15.49 -4.29
C THR A 243 21.37 16.01 -2.87
N SER A 244 20.63 15.51 -1.91
CA SER A 244 20.84 15.85 -0.51
C SER A 244 22.14 15.24 0.03
N ASP A 245 22.80 15.95 0.93
CA ASP A 245 23.92 15.39 1.69
C ASP A 245 23.42 14.44 2.80
N THR A 246 24.32 13.63 3.31
CA THR A 246 24.02 12.62 4.34
C THR A 246 23.84 13.21 5.74
N ARG A 247 24.22 14.46 5.97
CA ARG A 247 24.10 15.15 7.25
C ARG A 247 24.58 14.32 8.45
N ASP A 248 25.77 13.71 8.33
CA ASP A 248 26.37 12.81 9.32
C ASP A 248 25.62 11.49 9.54
N CYS A 249 24.64 11.15 8.68
CA CYS A 249 23.93 9.89 8.70
C CYS A 249 24.48 8.93 7.65
N THR A 250 25.10 7.83 8.05
CA THR A 250 25.72 6.85 7.14
C THR A 250 24.80 5.71 6.71
N GLN A 251 23.50 5.79 7.01
CA GLN A 251 22.53 4.77 6.61
C GLN A 251 22.40 4.70 5.08
N VAL A 252 22.34 5.87 4.43
CA VAL A 252 22.41 6.06 2.98
C VAL A 252 23.57 7.00 2.71
N SER A 253 24.54 6.63 1.87
CA SER A 253 25.78 7.38 1.62
C SER A 253 26.36 6.97 0.26
N PRO A 254 26.93 7.91 -0.53
CA PRO A 254 27.41 9.25 -0.13
C PRO A 254 26.37 10.37 -0.21
N GLU A 255 25.21 10.16 -0.79
CA GLU A 255 24.16 11.14 -1.07
C GLU A 255 22.78 10.54 -0.80
N ILE A 256 21.75 11.38 -0.75
CA ILE A 256 20.35 10.99 -0.59
C ILE A 256 19.53 11.63 -1.69
N GLY A 257 18.77 10.83 -2.40
CA GLY A 257 17.87 11.22 -3.48
C GLY A 257 16.56 10.45 -3.41
N VAL A 258 16.36 9.47 -4.30
CA VAL A 258 15.19 8.57 -4.27
C VAL A 258 15.54 7.32 -3.50
N THR A 259 15.17 7.29 -2.21
CA THR A 259 15.39 6.13 -1.32
C THR A 259 14.24 5.14 -1.36
N SER A 260 13.00 5.64 -1.42
CA SER A 260 11.78 4.82 -1.36
C SER A 260 11.51 4.07 -2.67
N THR A 261 10.95 2.86 -2.55
CA THR A 261 10.43 2.16 -3.73
C THR A 261 9.26 2.94 -4.32
N PRO A 262 9.33 3.32 -5.61
CA PRO A 262 8.23 3.95 -6.33
C PRO A 262 6.98 3.07 -6.40
N VAL A 263 5.88 3.65 -6.89
CA VAL A 263 4.68 2.88 -7.26
C VAL A 263 4.25 3.21 -8.69
N ILE A 264 3.83 2.18 -9.42
CA ILE A 264 3.38 2.31 -10.80
C ILE A 264 1.86 2.17 -10.85
N ASP A 265 1.21 3.15 -11.48
CA ASP A 265 -0.17 3.06 -11.90
C ASP A 265 -0.23 2.91 -13.42
N ARG A 266 -0.40 1.66 -13.86
CA ARG A 266 -0.47 1.33 -15.29
C ARG A 266 -1.68 1.96 -15.99
N ALA A 267 -2.80 2.10 -15.28
CA ALA A 267 -4.02 2.68 -15.85
C ALA A 267 -3.86 4.18 -16.14
N ARG A 268 -3.09 4.89 -15.31
CA ARG A 268 -2.73 6.30 -15.50
C ARG A 268 -1.49 6.49 -16.36
N ASN A 269 -0.81 5.42 -16.72
CA ASN A 269 0.47 5.43 -17.43
C ASN A 269 1.55 6.24 -16.67
N ALA A 270 1.59 6.10 -15.33
CA ALA A 270 2.43 6.90 -14.45
C ALA A 270 3.23 6.03 -13.46
N ILE A 271 4.47 6.45 -13.18
CA ILE A 271 5.25 6.02 -12.02
C ILE A 271 5.39 7.22 -11.08
N TYR A 272 5.09 7.00 -9.79
CA TYR A 272 5.19 8.04 -8.75
C TYR A 272 6.45 7.80 -7.94
N VAL A 273 7.18 8.90 -7.68
CA VAL A 273 8.51 8.89 -7.06
C VAL A 273 8.57 10.03 -6.06
N VAL A 274 9.20 9.82 -4.91
CA VAL A 274 9.57 10.90 -3.99
C VAL A 274 11.09 11.07 -4.02
N ALA A 275 11.52 12.33 -4.22
CA ALA A 275 12.92 12.70 -4.36
C ALA A 275 13.32 13.75 -3.32
N MET A 276 14.54 13.65 -2.79
CA MET A 276 15.10 14.61 -1.83
C MET A 276 16.27 15.36 -2.43
N SER A 277 16.17 16.69 -2.53
CA SER A 277 17.21 17.54 -3.09
C SER A 277 17.62 18.68 -2.16
N LYS A 278 18.67 19.39 -2.54
CA LYS A 278 19.20 20.57 -1.87
C LYS A 278 19.52 21.66 -2.87
N ASP A 279 19.05 22.89 -2.64
CA ASP A 279 19.34 24.02 -3.51
C ASP A 279 20.69 24.68 -3.18
N SER A 280 21.13 25.60 -4.05
CA SER A 280 22.39 26.35 -3.89
C SER A 280 22.43 27.25 -2.65
N SER A 281 21.29 27.55 -2.04
CA SER A 281 21.18 28.30 -0.78
C SER A 281 21.26 27.40 0.45
N GLY A 282 21.29 26.07 0.25
CA GLY A 282 21.36 25.07 1.31
C GLY A 282 20.00 24.67 1.87
N ASN A 283 18.89 25.03 1.22
CA ASN A 283 17.56 24.57 1.61
C ASN A 283 17.31 23.17 1.08
N TYR A 284 16.66 22.33 1.91
CA TYR A 284 16.28 20.98 1.56
C TYR A 284 14.86 20.97 0.98
N HIS A 285 14.64 20.08 0.03
CA HIS A 285 13.35 19.90 -0.62
C HIS A 285 12.99 18.42 -0.68
N GLN A 286 11.71 18.13 -0.46
CA GLN A 286 11.12 16.81 -0.72
C GLN A 286 10.02 17.05 -1.77
N ARG A 287 9.99 16.25 -2.85
CA ARG A 287 9.00 16.41 -3.92
C ARG A 287 8.45 15.05 -4.36
N ILE A 288 7.16 15.05 -4.60
CA ILE A 288 6.52 13.93 -5.29
C ILE A 288 6.42 14.23 -6.77
N HIS A 289 6.88 13.32 -7.59
CA HIS A 289 6.86 13.33 -9.04
C HIS A 289 5.87 12.31 -9.57
N ALA A 290 5.30 12.54 -10.73
CA ALA A 290 4.59 11.56 -11.53
C ALA A 290 5.18 11.57 -12.94
N LEU A 291 5.82 10.48 -13.34
CA LEU A 291 6.50 10.38 -14.61
C LEU A 291 5.76 9.43 -15.56
N ASN A 292 5.67 9.82 -16.83
CA ASN A 292 5.09 8.98 -17.87
C ASN A 292 5.91 7.70 -18.07
N LEU A 293 5.26 6.55 -18.00
CA LEU A 293 5.93 5.25 -18.10
C LEU A 293 6.71 5.04 -19.39
N ALA A 294 6.22 5.59 -20.51
CA ALA A 294 6.82 5.36 -21.81
C ALA A 294 7.94 6.37 -22.16
N THR A 295 7.97 7.54 -21.50
CA THR A 295 8.84 8.66 -21.92
C THR A 295 9.63 9.31 -20.79
N GLY A 296 9.29 9.07 -19.53
CA GLY A 296 9.88 9.75 -18.37
C GLY A 296 9.43 11.20 -18.20
N ALA A 297 8.53 11.71 -19.03
CA ALA A 297 8.07 13.10 -18.93
C ALA A 297 7.23 13.32 -17.66
N GLU A 298 7.43 14.46 -17.01
CA GLU A 298 6.64 14.87 -15.84
C GLU A 298 5.16 15.03 -16.22
N MET A 299 4.27 14.55 -15.34
CA MET A 299 2.82 14.50 -15.56
C MET A 299 2.07 15.28 -14.47
N PHE A 300 0.78 15.52 -14.72
CA PHE A 300 -0.19 16.07 -13.75
C PHE A 300 0.21 17.42 -13.14
N GLY A 301 1.08 18.16 -13.82
CA GLY A 301 1.57 19.47 -13.37
C GLY A 301 2.63 19.41 -12.26
N GLY A 302 3.20 18.22 -12.02
CA GLY A 302 4.28 18.03 -11.05
C GLY A 302 5.63 18.65 -11.47
N PRO A 303 6.66 18.50 -10.61
CA PRO A 303 6.59 17.90 -9.28
C PRO A 303 5.84 18.77 -8.25
N THR A 304 5.30 18.14 -7.21
CA THR A 304 4.67 18.83 -6.09
C THR A 304 5.59 18.79 -4.87
N THR A 305 5.87 19.97 -4.29
CA THR A 305 6.66 20.07 -3.06
C THR A 305 5.87 19.53 -1.87
N VAL A 306 6.50 18.67 -1.07
CA VAL A 306 5.92 18.14 0.17
C VAL A 306 5.94 19.22 1.23
N GLN A 307 4.74 19.56 1.70
CA GLN A 307 4.52 20.51 2.80
C GLN A 307 3.34 20.02 3.61
N ALA A 308 3.47 20.00 4.93
CA ALA A 308 2.39 19.56 5.80
C ALA A 308 2.41 20.33 7.12
N THR A 309 1.22 20.54 7.68
CA THR A 309 1.00 20.99 9.05
C THR A 309 -0.09 20.15 9.68
N PHE A 310 0.01 19.91 10.99
CA PHE A 310 -0.99 19.16 11.72
C PHE A 310 -1.16 19.78 13.12
N PRO A 311 -2.39 19.89 13.66
CA PRO A 311 -2.59 20.42 15.01
C PRO A 311 -1.80 19.63 16.04
N GLY A 312 -1.02 20.30 16.87
CA GLY A 312 -0.21 19.65 17.90
C GLY A 312 0.85 20.56 18.50
N THR A 313 1.51 20.05 19.54
CA THR A 313 2.54 20.76 20.33
C THR A 313 3.86 19.99 20.37
N GLY A 314 3.96 18.90 19.62
CA GLY A 314 5.15 18.03 19.56
C GLY A 314 6.35 18.67 18.88
N ASP A 315 7.34 17.83 18.57
CA ASP A 315 8.57 18.25 17.89
C ASP A 315 8.29 19.07 16.62
N ASN A 316 9.04 20.14 16.44
CA ASN A 316 8.91 21.10 15.35
C ASN A 316 7.55 21.82 15.29
N SER A 317 6.87 21.98 16.44
CA SER A 317 5.62 22.73 16.50
C SER A 317 5.83 24.23 16.56
N SER A 318 4.94 24.97 15.93
CA SER A 318 4.85 26.43 15.97
C SER A 318 3.39 26.86 15.94
N ASN A 319 2.99 27.76 16.83
CA ASN A 319 1.62 28.30 16.93
C ASN A 319 0.52 27.21 17.02
N GLY A 320 0.80 26.12 17.75
CA GLY A 320 -0.16 25.02 17.96
C GLY A 320 -0.28 24.05 16.78
N SER A 321 0.66 24.06 15.86
CA SER A 321 0.75 23.11 14.76
C SER A 321 2.16 22.55 14.63
N VAL A 322 2.29 21.24 14.46
CA VAL A 322 3.50 20.57 14.02
C VAL A 322 3.70 20.87 12.53
N VAL A 323 4.94 21.16 12.13
CA VAL A 323 5.29 21.53 10.75
C VAL A 323 6.26 20.51 10.16
N PHE A 324 5.98 20.04 8.95
CA PHE A 324 6.90 19.17 8.20
C PHE A 324 8.12 19.99 7.75
N ASP A 325 9.32 19.61 8.23
CA ASP A 325 10.58 20.18 7.77
C ASP A 325 11.28 19.18 6.83
N PRO A 326 11.40 19.46 5.52
CA PRO A 326 12.00 18.54 4.55
C PRO A 326 13.43 18.12 4.91
N LYS A 327 14.14 18.93 5.69
CA LYS A 327 15.48 18.60 6.19
C LYS A 327 15.49 17.43 7.18
N GLN A 328 14.44 17.28 7.99
CA GLN A 328 14.39 16.29 9.07
C GLN A 328 13.92 14.91 8.62
N TYR A 329 13.35 14.81 7.42
CA TYR A 329 12.72 13.58 6.96
C TYR A 329 13.42 13.01 5.74
N LYS A 330 13.26 11.70 5.59
CA LYS A 330 13.61 10.92 4.43
C LYS A 330 12.43 9.98 4.13
N GLU A 331 11.99 9.94 2.87
CA GLU A 331 11.01 8.93 2.46
C GLU A 331 11.74 7.60 2.36
N ARG A 332 11.71 6.82 3.44
CA ARG A 332 12.36 5.50 3.50
C ARG A 332 11.41 4.39 3.13
N ALA A 333 10.18 4.46 3.61
CA ALA A 333 9.14 3.50 3.27
C ALA A 333 8.70 3.68 1.82
N GLY A 334 8.51 2.57 1.11
CA GLY A 334 8.00 2.57 -0.25
C GLY A 334 6.61 3.21 -0.35
N LEU A 335 6.26 3.73 -1.52
CA LEU A 335 4.97 4.37 -1.75
C LEU A 335 3.85 3.32 -1.80
N LEU A 336 2.65 3.75 -1.39
CA LEU A 336 1.41 2.98 -1.57
C LEU A 336 0.49 3.73 -2.53
N GLU A 337 0.06 3.09 -3.62
CA GLU A 337 -1.09 3.53 -4.42
C GLU A 337 -2.32 2.72 -4.01
N LEU A 338 -3.41 3.44 -3.68
CA LEU A 338 -4.68 2.82 -3.36
C LEU A 338 -5.84 3.71 -3.84
N ASN A 339 -6.66 3.16 -4.76
CA ASN A 339 -7.87 3.82 -5.25
C ASN A 339 -7.65 5.26 -5.79
N GLY A 340 -6.54 5.50 -6.50
CA GLY A 340 -6.23 6.79 -7.08
C GLY A 340 -5.63 7.81 -6.10
N THR A 341 -5.11 7.34 -4.99
CA THR A 341 -4.41 8.13 -3.98
C THR A 341 -3.04 7.53 -3.71
N ILE A 342 -2.00 8.37 -3.68
CA ILE A 342 -0.64 8.00 -3.31
C ILE A 342 -0.43 8.37 -1.85
N TYR A 343 0.02 7.41 -1.04
CA TYR A 343 0.32 7.60 0.38
C TYR A 343 1.82 7.52 0.59
N THR A 344 2.33 8.44 1.40
CA THR A 344 3.72 8.52 1.85
C THR A 344 3.77 8.44 3.37
N THR A 345 4.73 7.69 3.90
CA THR A 345 5.01 7.60 5.34
C THR A 345 6.50 7.87 5.57
N TRP A 346 6.82 8.69 6.55
CA TRP A 346 8.11 9.37 6.59
C TRP A 346 9.00 8.82 7.72
N ALA A 347 10.22 8.44 7.35
CA ALA A 347 11.31 8.20 8.31
C ALA A 347 12.00 9.50 8.71
N SER A 348 12.63 9.51 9.87
CA SER A 348 13.53 10.59 10.25
C SER A 348 14.88 10.47 9.55
N HIS A 349 15.71 11.50 9.67
CA HIS A 349 17.09 11.46 9.25
C HIS A 349 17.99 11.01 10.41
N CYS A 350 18.22 9.69 10.56
CA CYS A 350 19.02 9.07 11.61
C CYS A 350 18.60 9.48 13.03
N ASP A 351 17.32 9.53 13.33
CA ASP A 351 16.74 9.93 14.62
C ASP A 351 17.21 11.31 15.13
N HIS A 352 17.69 12.15 14.22
CA HIS A 352 18.05 13.53 14.54
C HIS A 352 16.79 14.36 14.74
N ARG A 353 16.44 14.61 15.98
CA ARG A 353 15.30 15.47 16.36
C ARG A 353 15.52 16.92 15.92
N PRO A 354 14.45 17.73 15.68
CA PRO A 354 13.03 17.43 15.95
C PRO A 354 12.34 16.70 14.79
N TYR A 355 11.54 15.67 15.06
CA TYR A 355 10.69 15.01 14.08
C TYR A 355 9.49 14.31 14.73
N THR A 356 8.45 14.01 13.94
CA THR A 356 7.21 13.30 14.35
C THR A 356 6.73 12.37 13.23
N GLY A 357 5.69 11.56 13.50
CA GLY A 357 5.20 10.52 12.57
C GLY A 357 4.19 11.02 11.53
N TRP A 358 4.61 11.25 10.29
CA TRP A 358 3.77 11.77 9.22
C TRP A 358 3.25 10.69 8.27
N VAL A 359 1.96 10.83 7.91
CA VAL A 359 1.32 10.16 6.77
C VAL A 359 0.69 11.25 5.90
N ILE A 360 1.06 11.30 4.62
CA ILE A 360 0.56 12.33 3.70
C ILE A 360 -0.02 11.65 2.46
N ALA A 361 -1.22 12.07 2.05
CA ALA A 361 -1.93 11.53 0.90
C ALA A 361 -1.99 12.54 -0.24
N TYR A 362 -1.78 12.07 -1.47
CA TYR A 362 -1.82 12.87 -2.69
C TYR A 362 -2.75 12.24 -3.72
N SER A 363 -3.47 13.08 -4.47
CA SER A 363 -4.24 12.61 -5.63
C SER A 363 -3.31 12.07 -6.72
N ALA A 364 -3.51 10.85 -7.16
CA ALA A 364 -2.76 10.26 -8.27
C ALA A 364 -3.02 10.97 -9.62
N ASN A 365 -4.08 11.77 -9.74
CA ASN A 365 -4.42 12.49 -10.97
C ASN A 365 -3.86 13.92 -11.06
N THR A 366 -3.48 14.52 -9.92
CA THR A 366 -3.14 15.95 -9.85
C THR A 366 -1.93 16.25 -8.99
N LEU A 367 -1.41 15.27 -8.25
CA LEU A 367 -0.40 15.41 -7.19
C LEU A 367 -0.77 16.41 -6.09
N ALA A 368 -2.03 16.88 -6.05
CA ALA A 368 -2.50 17.72 -4.97
C ALA A 368 -2.59 16.92 -3.67
N GLN A 369 -2.10 17.49 -2.57
CA GLN A 369 -2.25 16.91 -1.23
C GLN A 369 -3.74 16.85 -0.87
N THR A 370 -4.21 15.67 -0.50
CA THR A 370 -5.64 15.42 -0.19
C THR A 370 -5.89 15.27 1.31
N SER A 371 -4.91 14.78 2.05
CA SER A 371 -5.03 14.60 3.51
C SER A 371 -3.66 14.48 4.17
N VAL A 372 -3.62 14.80 5.46
CA VAL A 372 -2.43 14.68 6.33
C VAL A 372 -2.86 14.07 7.65
N LEU A 373 -2.03 13.19 8.19
CA LEU A 373 -2.13 12.66 9.55
C LEU A 373 -0.75 12.72 10.21
N ASN A 374 -0.71 13.10 11.47
CA ASN A 374 0.46 12.94 12.32
C ASN A 374 0.11 12.04 13.48
N LEU A 375 0.90 10.99 13.70
CA LEU A 375 0.63 9.97 14.72
C LEU A 375 1.35 10.22 16.05
N VAL A 376 2.18 11.28 16.12
CA VAL A 376 2.85 11.75 17.35
C VAL A 376 2.77 13.28 17.40
N PRO A 377 1.56 13.86 17.36
CA PRO A 377 1.40 15.31 17.19
C PRO A 377 1.76 16.14 18.43
N ASN A 378 1.79 15.53 19.62
CA ASN A 378 2.09 16.24 20.88
C ASN A 378 3.37 15.77 21.57
N GLY A 379 3.99 14.74 21.02
CA GLY A 379 5.24 14.15 21.46
C GLY A 379 6.39 14.38 20.49
N SER A 380 7.26 13.40 20.41
CA SER A 380 8.47 13.42 19.59
C SER A 380 8.74 12.06 18.95
N ALA A 381 9.50 12.06 17.86
CA ALA A 381 9.88 10.84 17.13
C ALA A 381 8.67 10.08 16.55
N GLY A 382 8.68 8.75 16.47
CA GLY A 382 7.57 7.97 15.89
C GLY A 382 7.55 7.98 14.37
N ALA A 383 8.70 7.93 13.74
CA ALA A 383 8.84 7.87 12.28
C ALA A 383 8.57 6.45 11.75
N THR A 384 8.21 6.35 10.48
CA THR A 384 7.97 5.07 9.79
C THR A 384 9.23 4.65 9.06
N TRP A 385 9.98 3.69 9.63
CA TRP A 385 11.25 3.24 9.08
C TRP A 385 11.11 2.06 8.12
N MET A 386 10.56 0.97 8.58
CA MET A 386 10.30 -0.31 7.89
C MET A 386 11.43 -0.80 6.96
N SER A 387 12.63 -0.21 7.07
CA SER A 387 13.85 -0.56 6.31
C SER A 387 13.66 -0.68 4.80
N GLY A 388 12.81 0.16 4.21
CA GLY A 388 12.45 0.16 2.79
C GLY A 388 11.20 -0.66 2.47
N GLY A 389 10.57 -1.30 3.45
CA GLY A 389 9.21 -1.84 3.33
C GLY A 389 8.21 -0.73 2.99
N ALA A 390 7.04 -1.07 2.53
CA ALA A 390 6.00 -0.09 2.20
C ALA A 390 4.72 -0.38 3.00
N PRO A 391 3.90 0.64 3.31
CA PRO A 391 2.62 0.42 3.96
C PRO A 391 1.76 -0.60 3.21
N GLY A 392 1.20 -1.56 3.94
CA GLY A 392 0.26 -2.54 3.40
C GLY A 392 -1.16 -1.99 3.35
N ALA A 393 -2.01 -2.56 2.47
CA ALA A 393 -3.43 -2.21 2.45
C ALA A 393 -4.30 -3.45 2.23
N ASP A 394 -5.43 -3.51 2.95
CA ASP A 394 -6.42 -4.57 2.78
C ASP A 394 -7.47 -4.22 1.72
N ALA A 395 -8.29 -5.21 1.36
CA ALA A 395 -9.37 -5.05 0.38
C ALA A 395 -10.47 -4.06 0.83
N SER A 396 -10.55 -3.75 2.11
CA SER A 396 -11.49 -2.76 2.68
C SER A 396 -10.93 -1.34 2.60
N GLY A 397 -9.67 -1.19 2.17
CA GLY A 397 -9.00 0.10 2.05
C GLY A 397 -8.37 0.57 3.35
N ASN A 398 -8.18 -0.26 4.35
CA ASN A 398 -7.39 0.11 5.52
C ASN A 398 -5.91 -0.02 5.21
N ILE A 399 -5.13 0.94 5.72
CA ILE A 399 -3.68 1.01 5.53
C ILE A 399 -3.00 0.58 6.84
N TYR A 400 -1.96 -0.23 6.72
CA TYR A 400 -1.21 -0.78 7.85
C TYR A 400 0.28 -0.47 7.69
N PHE A 401 0.95 -0.17 8.80
CA PHE A 401 2.41 0.01 8.87
C PHE A 401 2.88 -0.01 10.33
N ILE A 402 4.18 -0.17 10.52
CA ILE A 402 4.79 -0.18 11.85
C ILE A 402 5.63 1.09 12.03
N MET A 403 5.43 1.77 13.16
CA MET A 403 6.18 2.96 13.54
C MET A 403 7.37 2.59 14.42
N GLY A 404 8.47 3.30 14.23
CA GLY A 404 9.65 3.19 15.09
C GLY A 404 9.54 3.97 16.40
N ASN A 405 10.66 4.08 17.11
CA ASN A 405 10.76 4.79 18.40
C ASN A 405 10.02 6.12 18.36
N GLY A 406 9.28 6.40 19.44
CA GLY A 406 8.57 7.66 19.60
C GLY A 406 7.74 7.67 20.86
N ASP A 407 7.30 8.85 21.24
CA ASP A 407 6.45 9.01 22.40
C ASP A 407 5.13 8.26 22.20
N PHE A 408 4.79 7.45 23.20
CA PHE A 408 3.50 6.79 23.32
C PHE A 408 2.84 7.24 24.63
N ASP A 409 1.63 7.80 24.53
CA ASP A 409 0.86 8.16 25.72
C ASP A 409 0.13 6.94 26.29
N THR A 410 0.62 6.46 27.42
CA THR A 410 0.04 5.31 28.14
C THR A 410 -1.29 5.62 28.81
N THR A 411 -1.67 6.91 28.90
CA THR A 411 -2.99 7.33 29.32
C THR A 411 -3.97 7.21 28.15
N LEU A 412 -4.98 6.36 28.27
CA LEU A 412 -5.91 6.11 27.19
C LEU A 412 -7.24 6.87 27.41
N ASN A 413 -7.83 7.32 26.31
CA ASN A 413 -9.21 7.82 26.31
C ASN A 413 -10.24 6.68 26.44
N ALA A 414 -11.54 7.03 26.52
CA ALA A 414 -12.62 6.04 26.71
C ALA A 414 -12.73 5.00 25.56
N SER A 415 -12.16 5.29 24.39
CA SER A 415 -12.13 4.37 23.23
C SER A 415 -10.84 3.55 23.15
N GLY A 416 -9.95 3.70 24.13
CA GLY A 416 -8.68 2.96 24.20
C GLY A 416 -7.58 3.51 23.29
N PHE A 417 -7.67 4.76 22.83
CA PHE A 417 -6.60 5.44 22.09
C PHE A 417 -5.79 6.35 23.02
N PRO A 418 -4.50 6.60 22.71
CA PRO A 418 -3.68 7.55 23.45
C PRO A 418 -4.39 8.90 23.63
N ALA A 419 -4.46 9.41 24.87
CA ALA A 419 -5.23 10.60 25.19
C ALA A 419 -4.67 11.88 24.52
N ASN A 420 -3.34 11.94 24.34
CA ASN A 420 -2.64 13.00 23.62
C ASN A 420 -2.46 12.72 22.13
N SER A 421 -3.02 11.61 21.62
CA SER A 421 -2.89 11.16 20.22
C SER A 421 -1.46 10.75 19.80
N ASP A 422 -0.55 10.49 20.73
CA ASP A 422 0.82 10.07 20.45
C ASP A 422 0.92 8.55 20.46
N CYS A 423 1.16 7.96 19.27
CA CYS A 423 1.23 6.52 19.02
C CYS A 423 2.59 6.14 18.41
N GLY A 424 3.69 6.51 19.08
CA GLY A 424 5.02 6.01 18.71
C GLY A 424 5.17 4.53 19.03
N ASN A 425 6.05 3.82 18.30
CA ASN A 425 6.25 2.37 18.41
C ASN A 425 4.93 1.56 18.33
N CYS A 426 4.07 1.93 17.36
CA CYS A 426 2.77 1.29 17.14
C CYS A 426 2.73 0.52 15.82
N PHE A 427 2.06 -0.64 15.81
CA PHE A 427 1.51 -1.21 14.59
C PHE A 427 0.18 -0.49 14.34
N ALA A 428 0.13 0.37 13.34
CA ALA A 428 -0.99 1.26 13.08
C ALA A 428 -1.92 0.72 11.99
N LYS A 429 -3.23 0.92 12.18
CA LYS A 429 -4.27 0.77 11.15
C LYS A 429 -4.88 2.15 10.88
N VAL A 430 -4.76 2.65 9.66
CA VAL A 430 -5.15 4.00 9.25
C VAL A 430 -6.20 3.94 8.16
N SER A 431 -7.14 4.90 8.15
CA SER A 431 -8.12 5.04 7.06
C SER A 431 -7.43 5.48 5.76
N SER A 432 -7.93 5.01 4.61
CA SER A 432 -7.54 5.56 3.30
C SER A 432 -8.42 6.71 2.83
N THR A 433 -9.52 7.00 3.53
CA THR A 433 -10.43 8.10 3.20
C THR A 433 -10.06 9.36 3.96
N ALA A 434 -10.15 10.51 3.29
CA ALA A 434 -9.92 11.81 3.93
C ALA A 434 -11.11 12.22 4.83
N PRO A 435 -10.85 12.77 6.04
CA PRO A 435 -9.53 12.94 6.63
C PRO A 435 -8.93 11.60 7.07
N LEU A 436 -7.60 11.45 6.91
CA LEU A 436 -6.90 10.27 7.45
C LEU A 436 -7.06 10.21 8.96
N ALA A 437 -7.22 9.00 9.49
CA ALA A 437 -7.41 8.77 10.93
C ALA A 437 -6.80 7.44 11.35
N LEU A 438 -6.25 7.39 12.57
CA LEU A 438 -5.90 6.13 13.23
C LEU A 438 -7.20 5.40 13.60
N LEU A 439 -7.42 4.22 13.01
CA LEU A 439 -8.64 3.42 13.20
C LEU A 439 -8.49 2.39 14.32
N ASP A 440 -7.31 1.80 14.40
CA ASP A 440 -6.93 0.82 15.42
C ASP A 440 -5.41 0.74 15.50
N TYR A 441 -4.88 0.08 16.53
CA TYR A 441 -3.44 -0.12 16.68
C TYR A 441 -3.13 -1.27 17.65
N PHE A 442 -1.89 -1.73 17.60
CA PHE A 442 -1.26 -2.52 18.65
C PHE A 442 0.05 -1.84 19.08
N THR A 443 0.39 -1.92 20.35
CA THR A 443 1.73 -1.58 20.85
C THR A 443 2.06 -2.48 22.05
N PRO A 444 3.33 -2.90 22.22
CA PRO A 444 3.75 -3.75 23.33
C PRO A 444 3.59 -3.08 24.70
N LEU A 445 3.43 -3.88 25.73
CA LEU A 445 3.39 -3.42 27.13
C LEU A 445 4.59 -2.53 27.50
N ASN A 446 5.77 -2.86 26.99
CA ASN A 446 7.05 -2.20 27.28
C ASN A 446 7.41 -1.12 26.22
N THR A 447 6.44 -0.64 25.43
CA THR A 447 6.64 0.29 24.30
C THR A 447 7.47 1.52 24.65
N VAL A 448 7.30 2.11 25.85
CA VAL A 448 8.07 3.29 26.29
C VAL A 448 9.54 2.93 26.50
N SER A 449 9.81 1.80 27.19
CA SER A 449 11.20 1.37 27.41
C SER A 449 11.88 0.87 26.13
N GLU A 450 11.14 0.32 25.18
CA GLU A 450 11.67 -0.03 23.85
C GLU A 450 12.05 1.21 23.06
N SER A 451 11.20 2.24 23.05
CA SER A 451 11.52 3.53 22.43
C SER A 451 12.74 4.20 23.03
N ASP A 452 12.83 4.22 24.37
CA ASP A 452 13.98 4.81 25.09
C ASP A 452 15.29 4.06 24.84
N ALA A 453 15.22 2.74 24.62
CA ALA A 453 16.37 1.87 24.40
C ALA A 453 16.73 1.66 22.91
N ASP A 454 16.01 2.28 21.99
CA ASP A 454 16.13 2.05 20.54
C ASP A 454 15.97 0.56 20.15
N THR A 455 15.03 -0.12 20.81
CA THR A 455 14.68 -1.52 20.57
C THR A 455 13.24 -1.69 20.05
N ASP A 456 12.74 -0.66 19.41
CA ASP A 456 11.42 -0.59 18.79
C ASP A 456 11.18 -1.74 17.79
N PHE A 457 9.91 -2.12 17.62
CA PHE A 457 9.55 -3.14 16.63
C PHE A 457 9.24 -2.57 15.24
N GLY A 458 9.43 -1.26 15.02
CA GLY A 458 9.19 -0.56 13.75
C GLY A 458 10.37 -0.52 12.78
N SER A 459 11.48 -1.22 13.05
CA SER A 459 12.61 -1.28 12.11
C SER A 459 12.35 -2.21 10.92
N GLY A 460 11.52 -3.26 11.07
CA GLY A 460 11.06 -4.12 9.98
C GLY A 460 9.73 -3.66 9.41
N GLY A 461 9.38 -4.21 8.24
CA GLY A 461 8.07 -4.00 7.61
C GLY A 461 7.05 -5.04 8.06
N GLU A 462 5.77 -4.71 7.84
CA GLU A 462 4.67 -5.64 8.03
C GLU A 462 4.36 -6.43 6.76
N LEU A 463 3.58 -7.48 6.96
CA LEU A 463 2.98 -8.29 5.91
C LEU A 463 1.54 -8.61 6.31
N LEU A 464 0.59 -8.36 5.41
CA LEU A 464 -0.81 -8.75 5.60
C LEU A 464 -0.99 -10.18 5.10
N LEU A 465 -1.42 -11.08 5.99
CA LEU A 465 -1.65 -12.46 5.61
C LEU A 465 -2.97 -12.61 4.83
N PRO A 466 -3.04 -13.55 3.88
CA PRO A 466 -4.33 -14.00 3.35
C PRO A 466 -5.24 -14.49 4.48
N ASP A 467 -6.54 -14.52 4.20
CA ASP A 467 -7.53 -15.04 5.14
C ASP A 467 -7.18 -16.45 5.58
N VAL A 468 -7.13 -16.67 6.89
CA VAL A 468 -6.84 -17.99 7.48
C VAL A 468 -7.98 -18.44 8.36
N VAL A 469 -8.22 -19.76 8.42
CA VAL A 469 -9.26 -20.33 9.28
C VAL A 469 -8.63 -20.80 10.58
N ASP A 470 -9.14 -20.31 11.73
CA ASP A 470 -8.68 -20.69 13.06
C ASP A 470 -9.15 -22.11 13.48
N GLY A 471 -8.68 -22.60 14.64
CA GLY A 471 -9.03 -23.90 15.15
C GLY A 471 -10.52 -24.09 15.51
N SER A 472 -11.29 -22.98 15.58
CA SER A 472 -12.73 -22.96 15.84
C SER A 472 -13.57 -22.82 14.56
N GLY A 473 -12.92 -22.69 13.39
CA GLY A 473 -13.58 -22.53 12.10
C GLY A 473 -13.89 -21.07 11.73
N ASN A 474 -13.40 -20.08 12.48
CA ASN A 474 -13.58 -18.66 12.15
C ASN A 474 -12.51 -18.18 11.17
N THR A 475 -12.89 -17.35 10.21
CA THR A 475 -11.93 -16.62 9.38
C THR A 475 -11.23 -15.56 10.22
N ARG A 476 -9.91 -15.45 10.07
CA ARG A 476 -9.06 -14.43 10.70
C ARG A 476 -8.35 -13.63 9.63
N HIS A 477 -8.32 -12.32 9.84
CA HIS A 477 -7.60 -11.37 9.01
C HIS A 477 -6.36 -10.93 9.79
N LEU A 478 -5.23 -11.59 9.53
CA LEU A 478 -4.02 -11.38 10.32
C LEU A 478 -2.98 -10.53 9.58
N ALA A 479 -2.13 -9.85 10.35
CA ALA A 479 -0.90 -9.24 9.87
C ALA A 479 0.26 -9.63 10.78
N VAL A 480 1.47 -9.63 10.24
CA VAL A 480 2.68 -9.95 10.99
C VAL A 480 3.72 -8.86 10.83
N GLY A 481 4.52 -8.64 11.87
CA GLY A 481 5.63 -7.70 11.86
C GLY A 481 6.67 -8.07 12.92
N SER A 482 7.85 -7.49 12.82
CA SER A 482 8.98 -7.73 13.73
C SER A 482 9.96 -6.57 13.63
N GLY A 483 10.71 -6.29 14.69
CA GLY A 483 11.66 -5.20 14.72
C GLY A 483 12.96 -5.51 15.47
N LYS A 484 13.55 -4.48 16.08
CA LYS A 484 14.84 -4.59 16.81
C LYS A 484 14.76 -5.47 18.04
N ASP A 485 13.59 -5.59 18.64
CA ASP A 485 13.31 -6.44 19.81
C ASP A 485 13.33 -7.96 19.49
N SER A 486 13.42 -8.34 18.19
CA SER A 486 13.54 -9.72 17.71
C SER A 486 12.32 -10.62 18.04
N ASN A 487 11.16 -10.03 18.30
CA ASN A 487 9.90 -10.75 18.47
C ASN A 487 9.12 -10.75 17.15
N ILE A 488 8.30 -11.79 16.91
CA ILE A 488 7.32 -11.80 15.83
C ILE A 488 5.94 -11.50 16.43
N TYR A 489 5.34 -10.43 15.98
CA TYR A 489 4.03 -9.97 16.39
C TYR A 489 2.99 -10.37 15.33
N VAL A 490 1.95 -11.11 15.75
CA VAL A 490 0.80 -11.45 14.91
C VAL A 490 -0.40 -10.68 15.44
N VAL A 491 -0.91 -9.74 14.69
CA VAL A 491 -2.07 -8.93 15.05
C VAL A 491 -3.31 -9.38 14.28
N ASP A 492 -4.48 -9.39 14.94
CA ASP A 492 -5.77 -9.55 14.26
C ASP A 492 -6.23 -8.19 13.75
N ARG A 493 -6.32 -8.02 12.42
CA ARG A 493 -6.67 -6.74 11.77
C ARG A 493 -8.09 -6.26 12.09
N ASP A 494 -8.96 -7.14 12.59
CA ASP A 494 -10.32 -6.78 13.02
C ASP A 494 -10.35 -6.23 14.45
N ASN A 495 -9.34 -6.56 15.27
CA ASN A 495 -9.14 -6.06 16.62
C ASN A 495 -7.67 -6.18 17.00
N MET A 496 -6.91 -5.13 16.78
CA MET A 496 -5.46 -5.16 16.93
C MET A 496 -4.99 -5.23 18.38
N GLY A 497 -5.89 -4.98 19.33
CA GLY A 497 -5.65 -5.20 20.77
C GLY A 497 -5.30 -3.93 21.54
N LYS A 498 -4.78 -2.90 20.90
CA LYS A 498 -4.38 -1.62 21.51
C LYS A 498 -3.31 -1.79 22.61
N PHE A 499 -3.09 -0.74 23.39
CA PHE A 499 -2.20 -0.79 24.55
C PHE A 499 -2.93 -1.36 25.76
N ASN A 500 -2.24 -2.24 26.51
CA ASN A 500 -2.68 -2.72 27.81
C ASN A 500 -1.49 -2.70 28.77
N GLY A 501 -1.57 -1.85 29.80
CA GLY A 501 -0.50 -1.67 30.79
C GLY A 501 -0.23 -2.88 31.72
N SER A 502 -0.87 -4.02 31.48
CA SER A 502 -0.72 -5.23 32.31
C SER A 502 -0.16 -6.44 31.57
N ALA A 503 -0.42 -6.53 30.26
CA ALA A 503 0.05 -7.62 29.40
C ALA A 503 -0.14 -7.22 27.92
N ASP A 504 0.61 -7.82 27.00
CA ASP A 504 0.38 -7.66 25.57
C ASP A 504 -0.98 -8.23 25.18
N ASN A 505 -1.84 -7.35 24.65
CA ASN A 505 -3.17 -7.74 24.17
C ASN A 505 -3.10 -8.01 22.66
N ILE A 506 -2.39 -9.07 22.29
CA ILE A 506 -2.08 -9.43 20.91
C ILE A 506 -2.64 -10.81 20.55
N TYR A 507 -2.91 -11.04 19.26
CA TYR A 507 -3.39 -12.34 18.78
C TYR A 507 -2.37 -13.46 19.04
N GLN A 508 -1.09 -13.24 18.68
CA GLN A 508 0.00 -14.17 18.98
C GLN A 508 1.35 -13.43 19.06
N LEU A 509 2.15 -13.75 20.05
CA LEU A 509 3.53 -13.31 20.21
C LEU A 509 4.45 -14.52 20.12
N ILE A 510 5.51 -14.43 19.31
CA ILE A 510 6.56 -15.45 19.20
C ILE A 510 7.88 -14.80 19.57
N SER A 511 8.44 -15.19 20.72
CA SER A 511 9.69 -14.64 21.25
C SER A 511 10.83 -15.66 21.22
N GLY A 512 12.08 -15.17 21.14
CA GLY A 512 13.28 -15.99 21.22
C GLY A 512 13.55 -16.89 20.02
N GLN A 513 12.87 -16.66 18.90
CA GLN A 513 13.07 -17.45 17.69
C GLN A 513 13.96 -16.75 16.66
N LEU A 514 14.11 -15.43 16.75
CA LEU A 514 15.01 -14.64 15.93
C LEU A 514 16.23 -14.25 16.76
N ALA A 515 17.43 -14.39 16.19
CA ALA A 515 18.69 -14.15 16.93
C ALA A 515 19.05 -12.68 17.07
N GLY A 516 18.46 -11.81 16.24
CA GLY A 516 18.72 -10.37 16.25
C GLY A 516 17.56 -9.59 15.65
N GLY A 517 17.71 -8.26 15.60
CA GLY A 517 16.68 -7.37 15.08
C GLY A 517 16.34 -7.63 13.61
N VAL A 518 15.11 -7.32 13.23
CA VAL A 518 14.60 -7.46 11.87
C VAL A 518 14.60 -6.08 11.21
N TYR A 519 15.27 -5.99 10.05
CA TYR A 519 15.32 -4.81 9.18
C TYR A 519 14.90 -5.20 7.76
N SER A 520 13.81 -5.96 7.67
CA SER A 520 13.27 -6.48 6.42
C SER A 520 11.76 -6.68 6.55
N THR A 521 11.06 -6.71 5.42
CA THR A 521 9.69 -7.20 5.36
C THR A 521 9.73 -8.72 5.24
N PRO A 522 8.94 -9.48 6.01
CA PRO A 522 8.85 -10.93 5.82
C PRO A 522 8.21 -11.27 4.49
N GLY A 523 8.51 -12.46 3.95
CA GLY A 523 7.84 -13.00 2.77
C GLY A 523 6.80 -14.05 3.16
N TYR A 524 5.79 -14.25 2.32
CA TYR A 524 4.79 -15.29 2.49
C TYR A 524 4.68 -16.18 1.25
N PHE A 525 4.55 -17.47 1.46
CA PHE A 525 4.23 -18.40 0.39
C PHE A 525 3.55 -19.66 0.95
N ASN A 526 2.43 -20.03 0.34
CA ASN A 526 1.73 -21.30 0.56
C ASN A 526 1.58 -21.67 2.05
N GLY A 527 1.09 -20.74 2.87
CA GLY A 527 0.86 -20.96 4.31
C GLY A 527 2.11 -20.87 5.19
N THR A 528 3.21 -20.31 4.70
CA THR A 528 4.47 -20.14 5.44
C THR A 528 4.97 -18.71 5.38
N VAL A 529 5.41 -18.16 6.51
CA VAL A 529 6.06 -16.84 6.62
C VAL A 529 7.55 -17.03 6.77
N TYR A 530 8.34 -16.23 6.03
CA TYR A 530 9.81 -16.30 6.01
C TYR A 530 10.40 -15.03 6.59
N TYR A 531 11.34 -15.17 7.53
CA TYR A 531 12.06 -14.06 8.18
C TYR A 531 13.57 -14.15 7.96
N GLY A 532 14.22 -12.99 7.79
CA GLY A 532 15.68 -12.87 7.66
C GLY A 532 16.25 -11.83 8.64
N ALA A 533 16.39 -12.20 9.93
CA ALA A 533 16.93 -11.32 10.97
C ALA A 533 18.46 -11.16 10.92
N VAL A 534 18.98 -10.14 11.58
CA VAL A 534 20.42 -9.87 11.71
C VAL A 534 21.13 -10.98 12.48
N GLY A 535 22.24 -11.48 11.92
CA GLY A 535 23.05 -12.52 12.56
C GLY A 535 22.38 -13.89 12.60
N ASP A 536 21.22 -14.02 11.95
CA ASP A 536 20.38 -15.21 11.96
C ASP A 536 20.32 -15.89 10.58
N TYR A 537 19.68 -17.04 10.54
CA TYR A 537 19.34 -17.77 9.32
C TYR A 537 18.04 -17.24 8.73
N ILE A 538 17.78 -17.46 7.45
CA ILE A 538 16.40 -17.33 6.94
C ILE A 538 15.59 -18.46 7.56
N LYS A 539 14.46 -18.14 8.18
CA LYS A 539 13.61 -19.08 8.94
C LYS A 539 12.21 -19.11 8.40
N ALA A 540 11.63 -20.31 8.33
CA ALA A 540 10.27 -20.57 7.82
C ALA A 540 9.32 -20.91 8.96
N PHE A 541 8.23 -20.16 9.09
CA PHE A 541 7.20 -20.35 10.12
C PHE A 541 5.85 -20.70 9.47
N PRO A 542 5.47 -21.98 9.40
CA PRO A 542 4.17 -22.40 8.86
C PRO A 542 2.99 -21.89 9.69
N ILE A 543 1.88 -21.61 9.00
CA ILE A 543 0.59 -21.26 9.61
C ILE A 543 -0.29 -22.50 9.65
N ALA A 544 -0.81 -22.83 10.82
CA ALA A 544 -1.78 -23.90 10.99
C ALA A 544 -2.90 -23.45 11.93
N LYS A 545 -4.16 -23.62 11.51
CA LYS A 545 -5.34 -23.24 12.29
C LYS A 545 -5.30 -21.78 12.79
N GLY A 546 -4.87 -20.88 11.93
CA GLY A 546 -4.77 -19.45 12.22
C GLY A 546 -3.57 -19.03 13.08
N LEU A 547 -2.67 -19.92 13.45
CA LEU A 547 -1.49 -19.62 14.25
C LEU A 547 -0.20 -19.91 13.49
N LEU A 548 0.78 -19.04 13.61
CA LEU A 548 2.16 -19.31 13.19
C LEU A 548 2.77 -20.37 14.14
N SER A 549 3.59 -21.24 13.58
CA SER A 549 4.39 -22.18 14.39
C SER A 549 5.27 -21.43 15.39
N LEU A 550 5.34 -21.91 16.63
CA LEU A 550 6.19 -21.32 17.68
C LEU A 550 7.69 -21.54 17.44
N THR A 551 8.04 -22.43 16.52
CA THR A 551 9.43 -22.69 16.11
C THR A 551 9.48 -22.81 14.60
N PRO A 552 10.60 -22.44 13.95
CA PRO A 552 10.72 -22.60 12.51
C PRO A 552 10.69 -24.07 12.09
N SER A 553 10.01 -24.37 10.99
CA SER A 553 9.98 -25.71 10.38
C SER A 553 11.28 -26.04 9.66
N SER A 554 11.95 -25.02 9.12
CA SER A 554 13.27 -25.12 8.49
C SER A 554 14.00 -23.78 8.53
N GLN A 555 15.30 -23.82 8.32
CA GLN A 555 16.13 -22.63 8.21
C GLN A 555 17.24 -22.83 7.19
N SER A 556 17.80 -21.72 6.65
CA SER A 556 18.93 -21.74 5.73
C SER A 556 20.20 -22.26 6.42
N VAL A 557 21.17 -22.71 5.63
CA VAL A 557 22.50 -23.13 6.13
C VAL A 557 23.38 -21.92 6.44
N GLN A 558 23.20 -20.84 5.68
CA GLN A 558 23.95 -19.60 5.80
C GLN A 558 23.21 -18.61 6.72
N SER A 559 23.96 -17.97 7.61
CA SER A 559 23.47 -16.83 8.40
C SER A 559 23.74 -15.50 7.71
N PHE A 560 22.93 -14.49 8.01
CA PHE A 560 22.94 -13.19 7.35
C PHE A 560 23.35 -12.09 8.35
N ALA A 561 24.53 -11.50 8.13
CA ALA A 561 24.98 -10.35 8.91
C ALA A 561 24.07 -9.12 8.68
N TYR A 562 24.32 -8.04 9.40
CA TYR A 562 23.55 -6.79 9.24
C TYR A 562 23.48 -6.32 7.77
N PRO A 563 22.30 -5.98 7.25
CA PRO A 563 21.03 -5.78 7.98
C PRO A 563 20.10 -7.01 8.06
N GLY A 564 20.57 -8.21 7.85
CA GLY A 564 19.77 -9.40 7.60
C GLY A 564 19.46 -9.53 6.11
N ALA A 565 18.31 -10.07 5.74
CA ALA A 565 17.89 -10.19 4.35
C ALA A 565 16.37 -10.13 4.20
N THR A 566 15.91 -9.58 3.08
CA THR A 566 14.48 -9.52 2.71
C THR A 566 14.14 -10.68 1.79
N PRO A 567 13.30 -11.65 2.23
CA PRO A 567 12.89 -12.78 1.42
C PRO A 567 11.91 -12.35 0.32
N THR A 568 12.14 -12.83 -0.90
CA THR A 568 11.20 -12.76 -2.03
C THR A 568 10.98 -14.16 -2.56
N ILE A 569 9.77 -14.52 -2.93
CA ILE A 569 9.44 -15.86 -3.37
C ILE A 569 8.98 -15.86 -4.83
N SER A 570 9.50 -16.81 -5.62
CA SER A 570 8.96 -17.11 -6.95
C SER A 570 8.41 -18.53 -6.99
N ALA A 571 7.29 -18.73 -7.68
CA ALA A 571 6.62 -20.03 -7.76
C ALA A 571 5.70 -20.13 -8.98
N ASN A 572 5.28 -21.34 -9.31
CA ASN A 572 4.19 -21.63 -10.24
C ASN A 572 2.96 -22.07 -9.42
N GLY A 573 2.03 -21.16 -9.16
CA GLY A 573 0.94 -21.36 -8.21
C GLY A 573 1.49 -21.70 -6.83
N THR A 574 1.18 -22.87 -6.32
CA THR A 574 1.68 -23.40 -5.04
C THR A 574 2.86 -24.35 -5.20
N SER A 575 3.42 -24.45 -6.40
CA SER A 575 4.49 -25.40 -6.74
C SER A 575 5.79 -24.70 -7.11
N ASN A 576 6.91 -25.40 -6.97
CA ASN A 576 8.24 -24.91 -7.38
C ASN A 576 8.67 -23.62 -6.66
N GLY A 577 8.27 -23.43 -5.40
CA GLY A 577 8.62 -22.24 -4.63
C GLY A 577 10.12 -22.13 -4.39
N ILE A 578 10.70 -20.97 -4.73
CA ILE A 578 12.10 -20.61 -4.50
C ILE A 578 12.14 -19.34 -3.67
N VAL A 579 12.81 -19.38 -2.53
CA VAL A 579 13.05 -18.19 -1.69
C VAL A 579 14.38 -17.56 -2.10
N TRP A 580 14.31 -16.31 -2.54
CA TRP A 580 15.44 -15.50 -2.96
C TRP A 580 15.80 -14.50 -1.90
N VAL A 581 17.07 -14.38 -1.56
CA VAL A 581 17.61 -13.38 -0.64
C VAL A 581 18.99 -12.91 -1.08
N VAL A 582 19.33 -11.68 -0.68
CA VAL A 582 20.66 -11.09 -0.93
C VAL A 582 21.41 -10.98 0.39
N GLN A 583 22.60 -11.58 0.46
CA GLN A 583 23.53 -11.39 1.56
C GLN A 583 24.38 -10.15 1.32
N ASN A 584 24.33 -9.20 2.27
CA ASN A 584 25.17 -8.00 2.25
C ASN A 584 26.61 -8.32 2.67
N SER A 585 27.40 -8.80 1.71
CA SER A 585 28.83 -9.06 1.84
C SER A 585 29.59 -8.40 0.69
N SER A 586 30.90 -8.42 0.68
CA SER A 586 31.68 -7.87 -0.44
C SER A 586 32.59 -8.95 -1.04
N PRO A 587 32.25 -9.45 -2.24
CA PRO A 587 31.06 -9.17 -3.07
C PRO A 587 29.77 -9.62 -2.38
N ALA A 588 28.62 -9.07 -2.81
CA ALA A 588 27.31 -9.51 -2.37
C ALA A 588 26.98 -10.90 -2.94
N VAL A 589 26.09 -11.62 -2.27
CA VAL A 589 25.71 -12.98 -2.69
C VAL A 589 24.20 -13.08 -2.85
N LEU A 590 23.75 -13.47 -4.05
CA LEU A 590 22.37 -13.88 -4.29
C LEU A 590 22.22 -15.36 -3.93
N HIS A 591 21.26 -15.69 -3.09
CA HIS A 591 20.91 -17.05 -2.68
C HIS A 591 19.52 -17.45 -3.19
N ALA A 592 19.34 -18.73 -3.51
CA ALA A 592 18.08 -19.35 -3.89
C ALA A 592 17.87 -20.64 -3.08
N TYR A 593 16.83 -20.66 -2.26
CA TYR A 593 16.49 -21.79 -1.38
C TYR A 593 15.17 -22.44 -1.77
N ASP A 594 15.03 -23.73 -1.46
CA ASP A 594 13.76 -24.45 -1.52
C ASP A 594 12.75 -23.85 -0.50
N ALA A 595 11.65 -23.31 -0.97
CA ALA A 595 10.63 -22.75 -0.10
C ALA A 595 9.99 -23.77 0.84
N THR A 596 10.05 -25.07 0.52
CA THR A 596 9.53 -26.15 1.36
C THR A 596 10.52 -26.61 2.43
N ASN A 597 11.81 -26.37 2.22
CA ASN A 597 12.88 -26.70 3.16
C ASN A 597 14.12 -25.85 2.90
N LEU A 598 14.28 -24.76 3.64
CA LEU A 598 15.36 -23.79 3.49
C LEU A 598 16.78 -24.38 3.69
N ALA A 599 16.93 -25.59 4.23
CA ALA A 599 18.22 -26.27 4.29
C ALA A 599 18.73 -26.68 2.89
N ASN A 600 17.85 -26.71 1.89
CA ASN A 600 18.19 -27.00 0.50
C ASN A 600 18.46 -25.71 -0.26
N GLU A 601 19.72 -25.40 -0.49
CA GLU A 601 20.13 -24.29 -1.34
C GLU A 601 20.33 -24.79 -2.77
N PHE A 602 19.58 -24.24 -3.73
CA PHE A 602 19.69 -24.58 -5.15
C PHE A 602 20.87 -23.87 -5.81
N TYR A 603 21.11 -22.61 -5.42
CA TYR A 603 22.11 -21.76 -6.01
C TYR A 603 22.56 -20.67 -5.03
N ASN A 604 23.85 -20.33 -5.09
CA ASN A 604 24.35 -19.03 -4.67
C ASN A 604 25.42 -18.51 -5.64
N SER A 605 25.56 -17.18 -5.75
CA SER A 605 26.42 -16.55 -6.75
C SER A 605 27.92 -16.81 -6.52
N ASN A 606 28.35 -17.20 -5.31
CA ASN A 606 29.73 -17.57 -5.02
C ASN A 606 30.14 -18.93 -5.62
N GLN A 607 29.20 -19.79 -6.02
CA GLN A 607 29.49 -21.08 -6.65
C GLN A 607 30.06 -20.92 -8.06
N ALA A 608 29.90 -19.75 -8.68
CA ALA A 608 30.32 -19.51 -10.04
C ALA A 608 31.86 -19.37 -10.14
N ALA A 609 32.49 -20.23 -10.89
CA ALA A 609 33.93 -20.23 -11.06
C ALA A 609 34.46 -18.88 -11.58
N GLY A 610 35.58 -18.42 -11.01
CA GLY A 610 36.22 -17.16 -11.39
C GLY A 610 35.45 -15.91 -11.00
N GLY A 611 34.46 -16.02 -10.11
CA GLY A 611 33.68 -14.87 -9.64
C GLY A 611 32.82 -14.21 -10.72
N LYS A 612 32.43 -14.93 -11.77
CA LYS A 612 31.66 -14.38 -12.90
C LYS A 612 30.25 -13.89 -12.50
N ASP A 613 29.76 -14.36 -11.36
CA ASP A 613 28.45 -13.96 -10.82
C ASP A 613 28.57 -12.94 -9.68
N ASN A 614 29.78 -12.42 -9.40
CA ASN A 614 30.00 -11.38 -8.42
C ASN A 614 29.28 -10.08 -8.80
N PHE A 615 28.76 -9.36 -7.79
CA PHE A 615 28.15 -8.03 -7.94
C PHE A 615 28.40 -7.19 -6.68
N SER A 616 28.26 -5.87 -6.80
CA SER A 616 28.49 -4.95 -5.69
C SER A 616 27.36 -5.08 -4.65
N ASN A 617 27.75 -4.91 -3.38
CA ASN A 617 26.75 -4.93 -2.30
C ASN A 617 26.04 -3.59 -2.14
N ASN A 618 24.86 -3.68 -1.57
CA ASN A 618 24.12 -2.57 -0.97
C ASN A 618 23.27 -3.11 0.19
N LYS A 619 22.75 -2.22 1.06
CA LYS A 619 21.96 -2.59 2.25
C LYS A 619 20.46 -2.62 1.91
N TYR A 620 19.70 -3.40 2.67
CA TYR A 620 18.23 -3.43 2.63
C TYR A 620 17.63 -3.80 1.27
N ILE A 621 18.35 -4.59 0.49
CA ILE A 621 17.97 -4.90 -0.88
C ILE A 621 16.89 -5.99 -0.92
N THR A 622 15.84 -5.70 -1.69
CA THR A 622 14.76 -6.63 -2.01
C THR A 622 14.94 -7.08 -3.46
N PRO A 623 15.21 -8.37 -3.73
CA PRO A 623 15.30 -8.85 -5.09
C PRO A 623 13.93 -8.85 -5.78
N THR A 624 13.89 -8.47 -7.06
CA THR A 624 12.69 -8.56 -7.90
C THR A 624 12.80 -9.75 -8.82
N VAL A 625 11.86 -10.69 -8.73
CA VAL A 625 11.82 -11.89 -9.59
C VAL A 625 10.65 -11.80 -10.55
N ALA A 626 10.93 -11.72 -11.83
CA ALA A 626 9.90 -11.64 -12.86
C ALA A 626 10.42 -12.08 -14.22
N ASN A 627 9.58 -12.74 -15.00
CA ASN A 627 9.83 -13.10 -16.39
C ASN A 627 11.13 -13.88 -16.58
N GLY A 628 11.43 -14.84 -15.70
CA GLY A 628 12.61 -15.69 -15.76
C GLY A 628 13.92 -15.00 -15.36
N LYS A 629 13.85 -13.85 -14.70
CA LYS A 629 15.01 -13.08 -14.25
C LYS A 629 14.88 -12.66 -12.79
N VAL A 630 16.04 -12.47 -12.14
CA VAL A 630 16.16 -11.87 -10.81
C VAL A 630 16.96 -10.58 -10.93
N TYR A 631 16.35 -9.46 -10.50
CA TYR A 631 16.95 -8.13 -10.54
C TYR A 631 17.35 -7.72 -9.11
N VAL A 632 18.58 -7.31 -8.93
CA VAL A 632 19.16 -6.97 -7.63
C VAL A 632 19.78 -5.59 -7.68
N GLY A 633 19.26 -4.64 -6.91
CA GLY A 633 19.85 -3.32 -6.75
C GLY A 633 21.23 -3.39 -6.09
N THR A 634 22.18 -2.58 -6.59
CA THR A 634 23.57 -2.53 -6.09
C THR A 634 24.00 -1.10 -5.82
N SER A 635 25.28 -0.90 -5.52
CA SER A 635 25.83 0.44 -5.28
C SER A 635 25.88 1.35 -6.54
N SER A 636 25.78 0.79 -7.75
CA SER A 636 25.90 1.57 -9.00
C SER A 636 25.30 0.86 -10.22
N SER A 637 24.48 -0.18 -9.99
CA SER A 637 23.86 -0.95 -11.07
C SER A 637 22.65 -1.73 -10.56
N VAL A 638 21.92 -2.36 -11.48
CA VAL A 638 21.04 -3.49 -11.20
C VAL A 638 21.67 -4.75 -11.79
N ALA A 639 22.12 -5.66 -10.94
CA ALA A 639 22.60 -6.97 -11.36
C ALA A 639 21.42 -7.85 -11.79
N VAL A 640 21.54 -8.49 -12.95
CA VAL A 640 20.47 -9.33 -13.54
C VAL A 640 20.95 -10.77 -13.63
N PHE A 641 20.17 -11.66 -13.00
CA PHE A 641 20.40 -13.10 -13.05
C PHE A 641 19.28 -13.79 -13.82
N GLY A 642 19.61 -14.92 -14.45
CA GLY A 642 18.66 -15.70 -15.23
C GLY A 642 19.28 -16.98 -15.78
N LEU A 643 18.52 -17.71 -16.60
CA LEU A 643 19.03 -18.89 -17.29
C LEU A 643 20.06 -18.49 -18.35
N ARG A 644 21.16 -19.31 -18.45
CA ARG A 644 22.26 -19.12 -19.39
C ARG A 644 22.07 -19.94 -20.65
#